data_21bbc8349e175232d06caa18d314b0dd
#
_entry.id   21bbc8349e175232d06caa18d314b0dd
#
_cell.length_a   1.000
_cell.length_b   1.000
_cell.length_c   1.000
_cell.angle_alpha   90.00
_cell.angle_beta   90.00
_cell.angle_gamma   90.00
#
_symmetry.space_group_name_H-M   'P 1'
#
loop_
_entity.id
_entity.type
_entity.pdbx_description
1 polymer ?
#
loop_
_entity_poly.entity_id
_entity_poly.type
_entity_poly.pdbx_seq_one_letter_code
_entity_poly.pdbx_strand_id
1 'polypeptide(L)'
;MKNLSMLFLAGTITSAVIAIPSWATIKQTDNEALAPLPIHVTTTQNIVDALSSRHYVPTALNDELSARIFDTYIGDLDPSRSYFLQSDIDEFEQYRYKMDDALKRGNLSPAFDIFNRYHERVITRFEKIIVTLDEDLNRFDFTIPEDLLIDREKAPWAQTEKQLDDLWRKRLKDSVLNLKLTDKEPEKIQELLQKRFSNRLTRSRQTNNEDVYQLYMNSFTKTYDPHTSYFSPRTSENFNINMSLSLEGIGAVLQLEDEYTKVVSLVTAGPADKAGSLKPNDKIVAVGQGKAGEMVDIIGWRLDEVVQLIRGRKDTVVRLDIIPASDGDADPKIISIVRNKVELEEQSAQSEIIELEQFGAQHKIGVVSIPTFYIDFQALQKGDRNYKSTTRDVKKLIRDLLSQDVDGLVIDLRNNGGGSLQEAKLLTGLFIERGPTVQIRSKSNRVDILDDRDSSIIYDGPLAVLVNRLSASASEIFAGAIQDYERGIIIGSQTFGKGTVQSLLPLNRGQLKLTQAKFYRISGESTQEKGIIPDIKYPSNYNPESIGESTLDSPLPWDKISATTYRRKHSINHLVPELKSLHDERVSNNAEFNYLSEAFAYRKARSEDDTISLNEKKRLQEKTDREGFWLALENKRRVALGQEPIASLDELDEEEPSIASNDSPHASPTNVPKTSDSETAGPDSSNEMADSASPISVLKTDDDHEKPEEKEEEDTTPDPYLVESGHILLDLISLEERTAAGLKQSRDT
;
A
#
# COMPACT_ATOMS: atom_id res chain seq x y z
N MET A 1 -25.26 35.93 -78.49
CA MET A 1 -24.89 34.86 -79.43
C MET A 1 -23.99 33.87 -78.74
N LYS A 2 -24.45 32.64 -78.78
CA LYS A 2 -23.77 31.37 -78.55
C LYS A 2 -23.14 31.07 -77.17
N ASN A 3 -23.87 30.19 -76.48
CA ASN A 3 -23.52 29.25 -75.41
C ASN A 3 -22.28 28.44 -75.69
N LEU A 4 -21.50 28.17 -74.60
CA LEU A 4 -20.80 26.90 -74.47
C LEU A 4 -20.84 26.47 -73.00
N SER A 5 -21.58 25.45 -72.70
CA SER A 5 -21.63 24.74 -71.42
C SER A 5 -20.38 23.86 -71.28
N MET A 6 -19.65 23.96 -70.15
CA MET A 6 -18.65 22.99 -69.79
C MET A 6 -19.10 22.31 -68.47
N LEU A 7 -19.40 21.02 -68.57
CA LEU A 7 -19.66 20.10 -67.45
C LEU A 7 -18.35 19.85 -66.69
N PHE A 8 -18.29 20.22 -65.41
CA PHE A 8 -17.25 19.73 -64.50
C PHE A 8 -17.84 18.55 -63.71
N LEU A 9 -17.27 17.38 -63.94
CA LEU A 9 -17.51 16.15 -63.18
C LEU A 9 -16.63 16.23 -61.93
N ALA A 10 -17.22 16.51 -60.76
CA ALA A 10 -16.53 16.48 -59.49
C ALA A 10 -16.53 15.03 -58.98
N GLY A 11 -15.41 14.35 -59.13
CA GLY A 11 -15.15 13.07 -58.47
C GLY A 11 -14.79 13.29 -57.01
N THR A 12 -15.68 12.94 -56.11
CA THR A 12 -15.44 12.87 -54.66
C THR A 12 -14.59 11.63 -54.36
N ILE A 13 -13.29 11.85 -54.11
CA ILE A 13 -12.44 10.83 -53.50
C ILE A 13 -12.71 10.85 -52.00
N THR A 14 -13.49 9.88 -51.53
CA THR A 14 -13.68 9.61 -50.11
C THR A 14 -12.44 8.89 -49.61
N SER A 15 -11.50 9.63 -49.02
CA SER A 15 -10.39 9.06 -48.25
C SER A 15 -10.96 8.45 -46.98
N ALA A 16 -11.16 7.14 -46.95
CA ALA A 16 -11.40 6.39 -45.75
C ALA A 16 -10.11 6.45 -44.89
N VAL A 17 -10.10 7.32 -43.90
CA VAL A 17 -9.10 7.27 -42.81
C VAL A 17 -9.44 6.04 -41.98
N ILE A 18 -8.72 4.96 -42.20
CA ILE A 18 -8.72 3.80 -41.31
C ILE A 18 -7.98 4.28 -40.06
N ALA A 19 -8.74 4.65 -39.03
CA ALA A 19 -8.20 4.84 -37.70
C ALA A 19 -7.75 3.46 -37.19
N ILE A 20 -6.45 3.19 -37.27
CA ILE A 20 -5.84 2.04 -36.59
C ILE A 20 -5.98 2.35 -35.11
N PRO A 21 -6.67 1.51 -34.32
CA PRO A 21 -6.76 1.73 -32.89
C PRO A 21 -5.35 1.63 -32.28
N SER A 22 -4.98 2.62 -31.48
CA SER A 22 -3.65 2.80 -30.88
C SER A 22 -3.27 1.75 -29.82
N TRP A 23 -4.01 0.66 -29.73
CA TRP A 23 -3.82 -0.43 -28.77
C TRP A 23 -3.36 -1.77 -29.41
N ALA A 24 -2.99 -1.78 -30.68
CA ALA A 24 -2.30 -2.94 -31.23
C ALA A 24 -0.91 -3.02 -30.59
N THR A 25 -0.82 -3.64 -29.42
CA THR A 25 0.42 -3.99 -28.77
C THR A 25 1.15 -4.97 -29.71
N ILE A 26 2.24 -4.52 -30.28
CA ILE A 26 3.15 -5.41 -31.05
C ILE A 26 3.62 -6.44 -30.04
N LYS A 27 3.27 -7.70 -30.25
CA LYS A 27 3.79 -8.83 -29.49
C LYS A 27 5.31 -8.80 -29.65
N GLN A 28 6.02 -8.38 -28.59
CA GLN A 28 7.48 -8.31 -28.62
C GLN A 28 8.03 -9.71 -28.81
N THR A 29 8.85 -9.92 -29.80
CA THR A 29 9.53 -11.21 -30.01
C THR A 29 10.57 -11.41 -28.91
N ASP A 30 10.71 -12.61 -28.39
CA ASP A 30 11.46 -13.02 -27.17
C ASP A 30 12.94 -12.60 -27.07
N ASN A 31 13.47 -11.74 -27.94
CA ASN A 31 14.90 -11.40 -27.98
C ASN A 31 15.22 -9.96 -28.44
N GLU A 32 14.28 -9.04 -28.49
CA GLU A 32 14.57 -7.65 -28.85
C GLU A 32 14.92 -6.82 -27.59
N ALA A 33 16.07 -6.15 -27.60
CA ALA A 33 16.47 -5.22 -26.56
C ALA A 33 15.42 -4.14 -26.38
N LEU A 34 15.03 -3.84 -25.14
CA LEU A 34 14.09 -2.78 -24.82
C LEU A 34 14.67 -1.41 -25.20
N ALA A 35 13.83 -0.54 -25.74
CA ALA A 35 14.23 0.77 -26.21
C ALA A 35 13.20 1.83 -25.86
N PRO A 36 13.62 3.10 -25.62
CA PRO A 36 12.67 4.16 -25.27
C PRO A 36 11.71 4.46 -26.43
N LEU A 37 10.44 4.65 -26.12
CA LEU A 37 9.46 5.10 -27.09
C LEU A 37 9.67 6.59 -27.42
N PRO A 38 9.33 7.06 -28.65
CA PRO A 38 9.47 8.49 -29.02
C PRO A 38 8.76 9.44 -28.06
N ILE A 39 7.62 9.01 -27.49
CA ILE A 39 6.85 9.81 -26.54
C ILE A 39 7.63 10.03 -25.23
N HIS A 40 8.47 9.08 -24.80
CA HIS A 40 9.26 9.17 -23.57
C HIS A 40 10.24 10.36 -23.60
N VAL A 41 10.80 10.70 -24.76
CA VAL A 41 11.71 11.86 -24.93
C VAL A 41 11.05 13.16 -24.46
N THR A 42 9.87 13.46 -25.00
CA THR A 42 9.13 14.68 -24.64
C THR A 42 8.64 14.63 -23.20
N THR A 43 8.21 13.46 -22.72
CA THR A 43 7.77 13.27 -21.33
C THR A 43 8.91 13.55 -20.36
N THR A 44 10.13 13.05 -20.63
CA THR A 44 11.33 13.31 -19.83
C THR A 44 11.63 14.79 -19.75
N GLN A 45 11.61 15.50 -20.88
CA GLN A 45 11.85 16.95 -20.90
C GLN A 45 10.81 17.71 -20.07
N ASN A 46 9.54 17.33 -20.15
CA ASN A 46 8.47 17.92 -19.34
C ASN A 46 8.68 17.66 -17.83
N ILE A 47 9.17 16.45 -17.46
CA ILE A 47 9.51 16.12 -16.07
C ILE A 47 10.68 16.98 -15.58
N VAL A 48 11.76 17.08 -16.36
CA VAL A 48 12.94 17.94 -16.06
C VAL A 48 12.52 19.38 -15.84
N ASP A 49 11.68 19.92 -16.74
CA ASP A 49 11.18 21.30 -16.65
C ASP A 49 10.29 21.51 -15.42
N ALA A 50 9.42 20.54 -15.09
CA ALA A 50 8.57 20.61 -13.92
C ALA A 50 9.39 20.57 -12.62
N LEU A 51 10.37 19.67 -12.52
CA LEU A 51 11.27 19.57 -11.37
C LEU A 51 12.06 20.86 -11.16
N SER A 52 12.68 21.39 -12.19
CA SER A 52 13.49 22.61 -12.10
C SER A 52 12.68 23.86 -11.70
N SER A 53 11.47 23.99 -12.27
CA SER A 53 10.64 25.18 -12.07
C SER A 53 9.71 25.11 -10.86
N ARG A 54 9.15 23.94 -10.53
CA ARG A 54 8.02 23.79 -9.60
C ARG A 54 8.32 22.99 -8.35
N HIS A 55 9.38 22.14 -8.32
CA HIS A 55 9.73 21.37 -7.12
C HIS A 55 10.00 22.30 -5.93
N TYR A 56 9.57 21.90 -4.72
CA TYR A 56 9.68 22.71 -3.51
C TYR A 56 11.12 23.13 -3.20
N VAL A 57 12.06 22.20 -3.27
CA VAL A 57 13.49 22.48 -3.12
C VAL A 57 14.10 22.71 -4.49
N PRO A 58 14.71 23.89 -4.74
CA PRO A 58 15.45 24.14 -5.98
C PRO A 58 16.72 23.29 -5.99
N THR A 59 16.76 22.28 -6.83
CA THR A 59 17.91 21.37 -6.99
C THR A 59 18.43 21.51 -8.42
N ALA A 60 19.74 21.76 -8.56
CA ALA A 60 20.36 21.84 -9.87
C ALA A 60 20.59 20.42 -10.43
N LEU A 61 20.14 20.21 -11.67
CA LEU A 61 20.44 18.98 -12.41
C LEU A 61 21.87 19.13 -13.00
N ASN A 62 22.86 18.61 -12.30
CA ASN A 62 24.30 18.71 -12.56
C ASN A 62 25.00 17.36 -12.34
N ASP A 63 26.33 17.33 -12.48
CA ASP A 63 27.15 16.12 -12.32
C ASP A 63 26.96 15.44 -10.94
N GLU A 64 26.80 16.22 -9.87
CA GLU A 64 26.55 15.66 -8.52
C GLU A 64 25.22 14.93 -8.46
N LEU A 65 24.16 15.56 -8.98
CA LEU A 65 22.86 14.90 -9.05
C LEU A 65 22.87 13.73 -10.05
N SER A 66 23.63 13.85 -11.14
CA SER A 66 23.86 12.76 -12.11
C SER A 66 24.43 11.52 -11.43
N ALA A 67 25.46 11.68 -10.59
CA ALA A 67 26.05 10.57 -9.84
C ALA A 67 25.01 9.92 -8.87
N ARG A 68 24.20 10.72 -8.20
CA ARG A 68 23.13 10.21 -7.32
C ARG A 68 22.07 9.46 -8.11
N ILE A 69 21.64 9.99 -9.27
CA ILE A 69 20.68 9.30 -10.16
C ILE A 69 21.23 7.94 -10.59
N PHE A 70 22.52 7.90 -10.94
CA PHE A 70 23.19 6.65 -11.32
C PHE A 70 23.18 5.64 -10.18
N ASP A 71 23.62 6.03 -8.98
CA ASP A 71 23.66 5.15 -7.81
C ASP A 71 22.26 4.65 -7.41
N THR A 72 21.27 5.55 -7.39
CA THR A 72 19.88 5.21 -7.09
C THR A 72 19.32 4.22 -8.13
N TYR A 73 19.58 4.45 -9.43
CA TYR A 73 19.06 3.56 -10.48
C TYR A 73 19.67 2.17 -10.43
N ILE A 74 20.98 2.06 -10.20
CA ILE A 74 21.65 0.76 -10.01
C ILE A 74 21.12 0.06 -8.76
N GLY A 75 20.91 0.80 -7.66
CA GLY A 75 20.34 0.28 -6.42
C GLY A 75 18.90 -0.19 -6.56
N ASP A 76 18.07 0.57 -7.28
CA ASP A 76 16.67 0.20 -7.55
C ASP A 76 16.56 -1.04 -8.47
N LEU A 77 17.54 -1.27 -9.37
CA LEU A 77 17.59 -2.46 -10.22
C LEU A 77 18.03 -3.72 -9.47
N ASP A 78 19.10 -3.63 -8.69
CA ASP A 78 19.69 -4.78 -7.99
C ASP A 78 20.02 -4.44 -6.53
N PRO A 79 19.01 -4.19 -5.67
CA PRO A 79 19.22 -3.80 -4.28
C PRO A 79 19.99 -4.84 -3.46
N SER A 80 19.83 -6.11 -3.79
CA SER A 80 20.51 -7.21 -3.11
C SER A 80 21.86 -7.57 -3.73
N ARG A 81 22.31 -6.85 -4.76
CA ARG A 81 23.58 -7.08 -5.47
C ARG A 81 23.78 -8.54 -5.87
N SER A 82 22.78 -9.09 -6.55
CA SER A 82 22.68 -10.52 -6.85
C SER A 82 22.61 -10.86 -8.33
N TYR A 83 22.58 -9.85 -9.19
CA TYR A 83 22.54 -10.03 -10.64
C TYR A 83 23.73 -9.41 -11.36
N PHE A 84 24.07 -8.15 -11.07
CA PHE A 84 25.21 -7.48 -11.66
C PHE A 84 26.55 -8.04 -11.15
N LEU A 85 27.55 -8.04 -12.06
CA LEU A 85 28.95 -8.19 -11.71
C LEU A 85 29.59 -6.81 -11.51
N GLN A 86 30.71 -6.76 -10.77
CA GLN A 86 31.52 -5.55 -10.67
C GLN A 86 31.94 -5.02 -12.05
N SER A 87 32.23 -5.90 -13.00
CA SER A 87 32.56 -5.52 -14.37
C SER A 87 31.43 -4.81 -15.11
N ASP A 88 30.16 -5.14 -14.82
CA ASP A 88 29.02 -4.42 -15.39
C ASP A 88 28.97 -3.00 -14.82
N ILE A 89 29.17 -2.85 -13.50
CA ILE A 89 29.22 -1.56 -12.83
C ILE A 89 30.37 -0.70 -13.39
N ASP A 90 31.56 -1.28 -13.54
CA ASP A 90 32.74 -0.60 -14.11
C ASP A 90 32.47 -0.11 -15.55
N GLU A 91 31.74 -0.90 -16.36
CA GLU A 91 31.32 -0.51 -17.69
C GLU A 91 30.33 0.69 -17.65
N PHE A 92 29.40 0.69 -16.69
CA PHE A 92 28.38 1.75 -16.55
C PHE A 92 28.93 3.04 -15.96
N GLU A 93 30.09 3.05 -15.31
CA GLU A 93 30.73 4.26 -14.75
C GLU A 93 30.90 5.38 -15.79
N GLN A 94 30.96 5.04 -17.08
CA GLN A 94 30.95 6.04 -18.16
C GLN A 94 29.72 6.93 -18.19
N TYR A 95 28.60 6.53 -17.58
CA TYR A 95 27.33 7.24 -17.51
C TYR A 95 27.18 8.09 -16.24
N ARG A 96 27.95 7.82 -15.17
CA ARG A 96 27.80 8.41 -13.84
C ARG A 96 27.62 9.94 -13.86
N TYR A 97 28.41 10.65 -14.63
CA TYR A 97 28.39 12.11 -14.75
C TYR A 97 27.76 12.60 -16.04
N LYS A 98 26.88 11.78 -16.67
CA LYS A 98 26.23 12.13 -17.94
C LYS A 98 24.71 11.94 -17.92
N MET A 99 24.16 11.43 -16.81
CA MET A 99 22.71 11.21 -16.69
C MET A 99 21.95 12.54 -16.75
N ASP A 100 22.47 13.59 -16.12
CA ASP A 100 21.85 14.92 -16.13
C ASP A 100 21.77 15.52 -17.55
N ASP A 101 22.85 15.44 -18.31
CA ASP A 101 22.92 15.90 -19.70
C ASP A 101 22.02 15.06 -20.62
N ALA A 102 21.94 13.76 -20.39
CA ALA A 102 21.07 12.85 -21.11
C ALA A 102 19.59 13.19 -20.84
N LEU A 103 19.19 13.39 -19.58
CA LEU A 103 17.84 13.79 -19.18
C LEU A 103 17.42 15.12 -19.77
N LYS A 104 18.28 16.16 -19.74
CA LYS A 104 18.02 17.47 -20.34
C LYS A 104 17.71 17.37 -21.84
N ARG A 105 18.37 16.44 -22.55
CA ARG A 105 18.18 16.20 -23.98
C ARG A 105 17.06 15.20 -24.29
N GLY A 106 16.49 14.53 -23.27
CA GLY A 106 15.56 13.42 -23.44
C GLY A 106 16.22 12.16 -24.00
N ASN A 107 17.55 12.02 -23.87
CA ASN A 107 18.27 10.82 -24.26
C ASN A 107 18.21 9.77 -23.15
N LEU A 108 17.50 8.70 -23.38
CA LEU A 108 17.27 7.62 -22.43
C LEU A 108 18.16 6.38 -22.66
N SER A 109 19.04 6.41 -23.68
CA SER A 109 19.91 5.29 -24.02
C SER A 109 20.72 4.78 -22.83
N PRO A 110 21.37 5.63 -21.97
CA PRO A 110 22.13 5.14 -20.84
C PRO A 110 21.29 4.29 -19.87
N ALA A 111 20.05 4.68 -19.61
CA ALA A 111 19.17 3.93 -18.73
C ALA A 111 18.73 2.60 -19.32
N PHE A 112 18.38 2.58 -20.62
CA PHE A 112 18.00 1.35 -21.30
C PHE A 112 19.19 0.41 -21.51
N ASP A 113 20.41 0.92 -21.73
CA ASP A 113 21.62 0.09 -21.81
C ASP A 113 21.87 -0.65 -20.49
N ILE A 114 21.79 0.07 -19.36
CA ILE A 114 21.94 -0.51 -18.02
C ILE A 114 20.82 -1.54 -17.78
N PHE A 115 19.57 -1.17 -18.06
CA PHE A 115 18.44 -2.07 -17.85
C PHE A 115 18.54 -3.35 -18.68
N ASN A 116 18.88 -3.26 -19.97
CA ASN A 116 19.00 -4.43 -20.82
C ASN A 116 20.08 -5.40 -20.32
N ARG A 117 21.20 -4.90 -19.79
CA ARG A 117 22.20 -5.75 -19.14
C ARG A 117 21.64 -6.42 -17.87
N TYR A 118 20.92 -5.67 -17.03
CA TYR A 118 20.24 -6.25 -15.88
C TYR A 118 19.26 -7.36 -16.29
N HIS A 119 18.42 -7.08 -17.25
CA HIS A 119 17.40 -8.00 -17.77
C HIS A 119 18.01 -9.29 -18.33
N GLU A 120 19.09 -9.17 -19.11
CA GLU A 120 19.89 -10.31 -19.60
C GLU A 120 20.41 -11.16 -18.43
N ARG A 121 20.97 -10.52 -17.39
CA ARG A 121 21.49 -11.18 -16.19
C ARG A 121 20.39 -11.94 -15.44
N VAL A 122 19.23 -11.32 -15.25
CA VAL A 122 18.07 -11.91 -14.58
C VAL A 122 17.55 -13.13 -15.33
N ILE A 123 17.29 -13.00 -16.62
CA ILE A 123 16.80 -14.11 -17.47
C ILE A 123 17.78 -15.28 -17.44
N THR A 124 19.06 -15.03 -17.74
CA THR A 124 20.10 -16.06 -17.71
C THR A 124 20.19 -16.76 -16.35
N ARG A 125 20.01 -15.99 -15.27
CA ARG A 125 20.04 -16.53 -13.91
C ARG A 125 18.87 -17.48 -13.66
N PHE A 126 17.66 -17.08 -13.99
CA PHE A 126 16.48 -17.93 -13.76
C PHE A 126 16.49 -19.17 -14.65
N GLU A 127 16.89 -19.07 -15.92
CA GLU A 127 17.09 -20.23 -16.79
C GLU A 127 18.08 -21.23 -16.19
N LYS A 128 19.20 -20.73 -15.66
CA LYS A 128 20.22 -21.58 -15.01
C LYS A 128 19.69 -22.27 -13.75
N ILE A 129 18.87 -21.57 -12.96
CA ILE A 129 18.27 -22.13 -11.75
C ILE A 129 17.26 -23.23 -12.11
N ILE A 130 16.40 -23.00 -13.10
CA ILE A 130 15.40 -23.98 -13.56
C ILE A 130 16.11 -25.26 -14.01
N VAL A 131 17.14 -25.14 -14.83
CA VAL A 131 17.98 -26.33 -15.24
C VAL A 131 18.60 -27.01 -14.02
N THR A 132 19.07 -26.23 -13.06
CA THR A 132 19.64 -26.72 -11.80
C THR A 132 18.63 -27.53 -10.96
N LEU A 133 17.39 -27.09 -10.93
CA LEU A 133 16.30 -27.78 -10.22
C LEU A 133 15.89 -29.09 -10.89
N ASP A 134 16.07 -29.20 -12.22
CA ASP A 134 15.80 -30.44 -12.96
C ASP A 134 16.84 -31.57 -12.69
N GLU A 135 18.06 -31.19 -12.26
CA GLU A 135 19.14 -32.18 -12.14
C GLU A 135 19.03 -33.04 -10.87
N ASP A 136 19.02 -32.48 -9.66
CA ASP A 136 18.84 -33.18 -8.36
C ASP A 136 18.95 -32.24 -7.18
N LEU A 137 17.95 -32.20 -6.31
CA LEU A 137 17.97 -31.44 -5.05
C LEU A 137 18.85 -32.08 -3.97
N ASN A 138 19.16 -33.40 -4.06
CA ASN A 138 19.99 -34.12 -3.09
C ASN A 138 21.47 -33.66 -3.12
N ARG A 139 21.85 -32.80 -4.05
CA ARG A 139 23.19 -32.20 -4.12
C ARG A 139 23.51 -31.24 -2.98
N PHE A 140 22.48 -30.73 -2.26
CA PHE A 140 22.68 -29.83 -1.15
C PHE A 140 23.02 -30.59 0.14
N ASP A 141 24.20 -30.33 0.68
CA ASP A 141 24.61 -30.85 1.98
C ASP A 141 24.24 -29.83 3.07
N PHE A 142 23.18 -30.12 3.81
CA PHE A 142 22.67 -29.29 4.90
C PHE A 142 23.44 -29.51 6.22
N THR A 143 24.44 -30.37 6.29
CA THR A 143 25.26 -30.57 7.49
C THR A 143 26.41 -29.58 7.59
N ILE A 144 26.75 -28.93 6.47
CA ILE A 144 27.85 -27.95 6.41
C ILE A 144 27.48 -26.69 7.18
N PRO A 145 28.33 -26.16 8.08
CA PRO A 145 28.13 -24.88 8.73
C PRO A 145 28.40 -23.74 7.74
N GLU A 146 27.35 -23.23 7.14
CA GLU A 146 27.37 -22.20 6.10
C GLU A 146 26.24 -21.22 6.37
N ASP A 147 26.49 -19.92 6.19
CA ASP A 147 25.50 -18.87 6.40
C ASP A 147 25.23 -18.09 5.10
N LEU A 148 24.04 -17.54 4.99
CA LEU A 148 23.62 -16.63 3.92
C LEU A 148 23.39 -15.23 4.51
N LEU A 149 24.05 -14.23 3.93
CA LEU A 149 23.79 -12.81 4.23
C LEU A 149 22.46 -12.40 3.55
N ILE A 150 21.47 -11.96 4.35
CA ILE A 150 20.15 -11.56 3.89
C ILE A 150 20.18 -10.10 3.43
N ASP A 151 20.57 -9.17 4.33
CA ASP A 151 20.77 -7.78 3.96
C ASP A 151 22.07 -7.64 3.15
N ARG A 152 21.90 -7.37 1.86
CA ARG A 152 23.01 -7.25 0.90
C ARG A 152 23.12 -5.88 0.26
N GLU A 153 22.31 -4.91 0.67
CA GLU A 153 22.31 -3.57 0.09
C GLU A 153 23.72 -2.96 0.01
N LYS A 154 24.53 -3.18 1.08
CA LYS A 154 25.90 -2.69 1.19
C LYS A 154 26.97 -3.74 0.88
N ALA A 155 26.60 -4.96 0.48
CA ALA A 155 27.57 -5.99 0.13
C ALA A 155 28.38 -5.61 -1.12
N PRO A 156 29.62 -6.07 -1.30
CA PRO A 156 30.35 -5.85 -2.55
C PRO A 156 29.70 -6.56 -3.72
N TRP A 157 29.80 -5.98 -4.91
CA TRP A 157 29.39 -6.64 -6.16
C TRP A 157 30.28 -7.87 -6.40
N ALA A 158 29.68 -8.94 -6.94
CA ALA A 158 30.40 -10.13 -7.30
C ALA A 158 31.46 -9.83 -8.38
N GLN A 159 32.70 -10.26 -8.17
CA GLN A 159 33.80 -10.02 -9.11
C GLN A 159 33.79 -11.01 -10.28
N THR A 160 33.14 -12.17 -10.12
CA THR A 160 33.12 -13.25 -11.10
C THR A 160 31.77 -13.97 -11.11
N GLU A 161 31.43 -14.57 -12.24
CA GLU A 161 30.27 -15.46 -12.37
C GLU A 161 30.26 -16.57 -11.28
N LYS A 162 31.43 -17.11 -10.94
CA LYS A 162 31.54 -18.15 -9.90
C LYS A 162 31.10 -17.65 -8.51
N GLN A 163 31.40 -16.39 -8.16
CA GLN A 163 30.91 -15.81 -6.89
C GLN A 163 29.40 -15.60 -6.91
N LEU A 164 28.88 -15.19 -8.06
CA LEU A 164 27.44 -15.02 -8.26
C LEU A 164 26.72 -16.38 -8.21
N ASP A 165 27.30 -17.40 -8.83
CA ASP A 165 26.80 -18.78 -8.79
C ASP A 165 26.78 -19.34 -7.37
N ASP A 166 27.81 -19.04 -6.55
CA ASP A 166 27.84 -19.48 -5.15
C ASP A 166 26.78 -18.76 -4.31
N LEU A 167 26.55 -17.46 -4.54
CA LEU A 167 25.48 -16.72 -3.88
C LEU A 167 24.11 -17.35 -4.21
N TRP A 168 23.84 -17.62 -5.48
CA TRP A 168 22.55 -18.22 -5.89
C TRP A 168 22.41 -19.68 -5.47
N ARG A 169 23.51 -20.42 -5.40
CA ARG A 169 23.53 -21.75 -4.78
C ARG A 169 23.07 -21.69 -3.31
N LYS A 170 23.58 -20.71 -2.55
CA LYS A 170 23.18 -20.51 -1.15
C LYS A 170 21.73 -20.12 -1.03
N ARG A 171 21.24 -19.20 -1.87
CA ARG A 171 19.82 -18.80 -1.92
C ARG A 171 18.91 -19.98 -2.25
N LEU A 172 19.28 -20.77 -3.25
CA LEU A 172 18.51 -21.96 -3.61
C LEU A 172 18.53 -23.01 -2.50
N LYS A 173 19.70 -23.22 -1.86
CA LYS A 173 19.84 -24.08 -0.67
C LYS A 173 18.94 -23.62 0.48
N ASP A 174 18.86 -22.32 0.74
CA ASP A 174 17.95 -21.76 1.73
C ASP A 174 16.48 -22.04 1.39
N SER A 175 16.06 -21.78 0.13
CA SER A 175 14.69 -22.04 -0.31
C SER A 175 14.30 -23.53 -0.18
N VAL A 176 15.23 -24.45 -0.51
CA VAL A 176 15.02 -25.88 -0.31
C VAL A 176 14.92 -26.23 1.17
N LEU A 177 15.81 -25.67 2.00
CA LEU A 177 15.83 -25.93 3.44
C LEU A 177 14.54 -25.43 4.11
N ASN A 178 14.07 -24.23 3.77
CA ASN A 178 12.81 -23.69 4.27
C ASN A 178 11.63 -24.64 3.99
N LEU A 179 11.48 -25.09 2.74
CA LEU A 179 10.42 -26.01 2.38
C LEU A 179 10.59 -27.38 3.04
N LYS A 180 11.82 -27.87 3.22
CA LYS A 180 12.10 -29.11 3.94
C LYS A 180 11.69 -29.03 5.41
N LEU A 181 11.90 -27.86 6.06
CA LEU A 181 11.52 -27.63 7.45
C LEU A 181 9.99 -27.48 7.66
N THR A 182 9.21 -27.46 6.58
CA THR A 182 7.74 -27.55 6.60
C THR A 182 7.25 -28.98 6.21
N ASP A 183 8.11 -29.99 6.36
CA ASP A 183 7.82 -31.41 6.13
C ASP A 183 7.33 -31.75 4.71
N LYS A 184 7.67 -30.92 3.72
CA LYS A 184 7.37 -31.21 2.31
C LYS A 184 8.34 -32.25 1.72
N GLU A 185 7.78 -33.17 0.95
CA GLU A 185 8.57 -34.20 0.25
C GLU A 185 9.46 -33.58 -0.85
N PRO A 186 10.66 -34.16 -1.12
CA PRO A 186 11.63 -33.61 -2.07
C PRO A 186 11.04 -33.34 -3.48
N GLU A 187 10.17 -34.23 -3.98
CA GLU A 187 9.52 -34.06 -5.28
C GLU A 187 8.59 -32.85 -5.30
N LYS A 188 7.87 -32.60 -4.20
CA LYS A 188 7.00 -31.43 -4.08
C LYS A 188 7.80 -30.14 -3.94
N ILE A 189 8.92 -30.17 -3.22
CA ILE A 189 9.85 -29.04 -3.13
C ILE A 189 10.36 -28.68 -4.53
N GLN A 190 10.78 -29.66 -5.32
CA GLN A 190 11.25 -29.46 -6.69
C GLN A 190 10.16 -28.82 -7.56
N GLU A 191 8.96 -29.37 -7.56
CA GLU A 191 7.81 -28.87 -8.32
C GLU A 191 7.50 -27.40 -7.97
N LEU A 192 7.42 -27.10 -6.67
CA LEU A 192 7.13 -25.74 -6.18
C LEU A 192 8.21 -24.73 -6.60
N LEU A 193 9.49 -25.09 -6.44
CA LEU A 193 10.59 -24.20 -6.82
C LEU A 193 10.68 -24.01 -8.34
N GLN A 194 10.46 -25.08 -9.12
CA GLN A 194 10.38 -24.97 -10.59
C GLN A 194 9.26 -24.01 -11.00
N LYS A 195 8.06 -24.16 -10.43
CA LYS A 195 6.93 -23.28 -10.70
C LYS A 195 7.25 -21.83 -10.34
N ARG A 196 7.81 -21.57 -9.13
CA ARG A 196 8.19 -20.23 -8.68
C ARG A 196 9.19 -19.56 -9.63
N PHE A 197 10.28 -20.25 -9.98
CA PHE A 197 11.30 -19.67 -10.87
C PHE A 197 10.84 -19.55 -12.33
N SER A 198 9.99 -20.45 -12.81
CA SER A 198 9.36 -20.34 -14.13
C SER A 198 8.44 -19.14 -14.22
N ASN A 199 7.62 -18.90 -13.18
CA ASN A 199 6.76 -17.72 -13.08
C ASN A 199 7.59 -16.41 -13.05
N ARG A 200 8.70 -16.38 -12.28
CA ARG A 200 9.63 -15.22 -12.26
C ARG A 200 10.27 -14.99 -13.63
N LEU A 201 10.70 -16.03 -14.31
CA LEU A 201 11.25 -15.93 -15.67
C LEU A 201 10.22 -15.38 -16.65
N THR A 202 8.99 -15.88 -16.61
CA THR A 202 7.89 -15.39 -17.46
C THR A 202 7.60 -13.90 -17.19
N ARG A 203 7.49 -13.50 -15.93
CA ARG A 203 7.29 -12.07 -15.55
C ARG A 203 8.44 -11.19 -16.04
N SER A 204 9.70 -11.64 -15.88
CA SER A 204 10.86 -10.89 -16.40
C SER A 204 10.78 -10.70 -17.91
N ARG A 205 10.43 -11.74 -18.66
CA ARG A 205 10.28 -11.67 -20.12
C ARG A 205 9.13 -10.77 -20.58
N GLN A 206 8.12 -10.55 -19.73
CA GLN A 206 6.99 -9.67 -20.00
C GLN A 206 7.26 -8.20 -19.70
N THR A 207 8.42 -7.84 -19.18
CA THR A 207 8.80 -6.44 -18.96
C THR A 207 8.79 -5.67 -20.27
N ASN A 208 8.21 -4.46 -20.27
CA ASN A 208 8.07 -3.65 -21.45
C ASN A 208 8.77 -2.28 -21.34
N ASN A 209 8.78 -1.52 -22.43
CA ASN A 209 9.46 -0.22 -22.52
C ASN A 209 8.90 0.82 -21.53
N GLU A 210 7.60 0.78 -21.18
CA GLU A 210 6.99 1.70 -20.20
C GLU A 210 7.44 1.38 -18.77
N ASP A 211 7.58 0.09 -18.44
CA ASP A 211 8.06 -0.36 -17.13
C ASP A 211 9.49 0.18 -16.88
N VAL A 212 10.38 0.01 -17.87
CA VAL A 212 11.76 0.54 -17.78
C VAL A 212 11.77 2.06 -17.66
N TYR A 213 10.95 2.73 -18.46
CA TYR A 213 10.84 4.19 -18.42
C TYR A 213 10.34 4.68 -17.06
N GLN A 214 9.28 4.07 -16.52
CA GLN A 214 8.74 4.43 -15.21
C GLN A 214 9.76 4.22 -14.10
N LEU A 215 10.46 3.08 -14.10
CA LEU A 215 11.51 2.77 -13.13
C LEU A 215 12.61 3.84 -13.16
N TYR A 216 13.16 4.14 -14.33
CA TYR A 216 14.23 5.15 -14.45
C TYR A 216 13.76 6.56 -14.06
N MET A 217 12.55 6.97 -14.46
CA MET A 217 12.00 8.26 -14.07
C MET A 217 11.78 8.33 -12.55
N ASN A 218 11.39 7.25 -11.92
CA ASN A 218 11.22 7.21 -10.48
C ASN A 218 12.56 7.23 -9.74
N SER A 219 13.59 6.50 -10.19
CA SER A 219 14.94 6.64 -9.65
C SER A 219 15.49 8.07 -9.79
N PHE A 220 15.19 8.76 -10.88
CA PHE A 220 15.52 10.16 -11.07
C PHE A 220 14.77 11.08 -10.11
N THR A 221 13.45 10.97 -10.04
CA THR A 221 12.62 11.87 -9.22
C THR A 221 12.86 11.68 -7.73
N LYS A 222 13.12 10.44 -7.28
CA LYS A 222 13.47 10.06 -5.90
C LYS A 222 14.73 10.77 -5.39
N THR A 223 15.64 11.20 -6.27
CA THR A 223 16.81 11.99 -5.87
C THR A 223 16.48 13.42 -5.43
N TYR A 224 15.27 13.92 -5.67
CA TYR A 224 14.80 15.23 -5.20
C TYR A 224 14.14 15.12 -3.82
N ASP A 225 13.25 14.18 -3.65
CA ASP A 225 12.58 13.77 -2.40
C ASP A 225 11.88 12.42 -2.59
N PRO A 226 11.57 11.67 -1.50
CA PRO A 226 11.02 10.33 -1.62
C PRO A 226 9.58 10.25 -2.13
N HIS A 227 8.88 11.39 -2.28
CA HIS A 227 7.46 11.45 -2.64
C HIS A 227 7.19 11.99 -4.03
N THR A 228 8.21 12.48 -4.72
CA THR A 228 8.10 12.93 -6.12
C THR A 228 8.29 11.73 -7.04
N SER A 229 7.28 11.41 -7.86
CA SER A 229 7.27 10.22 -8.71
C SER A 229 6.53 10.43 -10.04
N TYR A 230 6.99 9.74 -11.07
CA TYR A 230 6.29 9.63 -12.34
C TYR A 230 5.27 8.50 -12.28
N PHE A 231 4.04 8.79 -12.64
CA PHE A 231 2.98 7.82 -12.82
C PHE A 231 2.75 7.59 -14.32
N SER A 232 2.97 6.37 -14.78
CA SER A 232 2.54 5.95 -16.11
C SER A 232 1.01 6.13 -16.27
N PRO A 233 0.45 6.08 -17.48
CA PRO A 233 -1.00 6.15 -17.65
C PRO A 233 -1.76 5.17 -16.77
N ARG A 234 -1.26 3.94 -16.64
CA ARG A 234 -1.83 2.87 -15.80
C ARG A 234 -1.76 3.22 -14.32
N THR A 235 -0.58 3.61 -13.83
CA THR A 235 -0.39 4.00 -12.42
C THR A 235 -1.26 5.21 -12.06
N SER A 236 -1.42 6.16 -13.00
CA SER A 236 -2.31 7.31 -12.84
C SER A 236 -3.79 6.90 -12.72
N GLU A 237 -4.22 5.94 -13.53
CA GLU A 237 -5.60 5.42 -13.47
C GLU A 237 -5.85 4.72 -12.12
N ASN A 238 -4.95 3.83 -11.71
CA ASN A 238 -5.06 3.13 -10.42
C ASN A 238 -5.07 4.13 -9.24
N PHE A 239 -4.20 5.14 -9.26
CA PHE A 239 -4.20 6.20 -8.25
C PHE A 239 -5.56 6.92 -8.19
N ASN A 240 -6.16 7.26 -9.33
CA ASN A 240 -7.46 7.91 -9.37
C ASN A 240 -8.58 7.00 -8.85
N ILE A 241 -8.54 5.68 -9.15
CA ILE A 241 -9.49 4.70 -8.62
C ILE A 241 -9.38 4.64 -7.09
N ASN A 242 -8.17 4.54 -6.55
CA ASN A 242 -7.95 4.51 -5.10
C ASN A 242 -8.43 5.79 -4.41
N MET A 243 -8.19 6.94 -5.04
CA MET A 243 -8.65 8.23 -4.48
C MET A 243 -10.16 8.43 -4.58
N SER A 244 -10.82 7.91 -5.60
CA SER A 244 -12.27 8.06 -5.78
C SER A 244 -13.08 6.92 -5.20
N LEU A 245 -12.44 5.83 -4.77
CA LEU A 245 -13.04 4.55 -4.39
C LEU A 245 -14.08 4.09 -5.41
N SER A 246 -13.80 4.31 -6.69
CA SER A 246 -14.69 3.90 -7.76
C SER A 246 -13.95 3.68 -9.07
N LEU A 247 -14.46 2.76 -9.87
CA LEU A 247 -13.95 2.47 -11.21
C LEU A 247 -15.10 2.25 -12.19
N GLU A 248 -14.83 2.39 -13.50
CA GLU A 248 -15.76 1.98 -14.54
C GLU A 248 -15.35 0.61 -15.10
N GLY A 249 -16.19 -0.41 -14.90
CA GLY A 249 -15.85 -1.79 -15.26
C GLY A 249 -16.96 -2.77 -14.92
N ILE A 250 -16.56 -4.00 -14.61
CA ILE A 250 -17.48 -5.09 -14.28
C ILE A 250 -17.59 -5.36 -12.77
N GLY A 251 -16.62 -4.91 -11.93
CA GLY A 251 -16.60 -5.20 -10.49
C GLY A 251 -16.22 -6.65 -10.21
N ALA A 252 -15.06 -7.08 -10.68
CA ALA A 252 -14.46 -8.35 -10.37
C ALA A 252 -13.02 -8.15 -9.91
N VAL A 253 -12.62 -8.87 -8.86
CA VAL A 253 -11.24 -9.01 -8.41
C VAL A 253 -10.61 -10.15 -9.19
N LEU A 254 -9.48 -9.89 -9.83
CA LEU A 254 -8.83 -10.82 -10.73
C LEU A 254 -7.40 -11.12 -10.25
N GLN A 255 -6.96 -12.35 -10.42
CA GLN A 255 -5.62 -12.83 -10.10
C GLN A 255 -5.07 -13.64 -11.27
N LEU A 256 -3.76 -13.65 -11.45
CA LEU A 256 -3.12 -14.56 -12.38
C LEU A 256 -2.88 -15.90 -11.68
N GLU A 257 -3.47 -16.97 -12.20
CA GLU A 257 -3.21 -18.35 -11.77
C GLU A 257 -2.60 -19.11 -12.94
N ASP A 258 -1.29 -19.42 -12.83
CA ASP A 258 -0.48 -19.94 -13.94
C ASP A 258 -0.54 -19.02 -15.18
N GLU A 259 -1.14 -19.48 -16.27
CA GLU A 259 -1.33 -18.71 -17.50
C GLU A 259 -2.76 -18.11 -17.64
N TYR A 260 -3.65 -18.38 -16.66
CA TYR A 260 -5.05 -17.98 -16.71
C TYR A 260 -5.34 -16.77 -15.82
N THR A 261 -6.24 -15.93 -16.27
CA THR A 261 -6.83 -14.87 -15.41
C THR A 261 -8.03 -15.45 -14.65
N LYS A 262 -7.87 -15.66 -13.35
CA LYS A 262 -8.88 -16.22 -12.44
C LYS A 262 -9.68 -15.11 -11.77
N VAL A 263 -10.97 -15.31 -11.59
CA VAL A 263 -11.84 -14.46 -10.77
C VAL A 263 -11.71 -14.88 -9.31
N VAL A 264 -11.21 -13.99 -8.45
CA VAL A 264 -11.09 -14.24 -6.99
C VAL A 264 -12.42 -13.98 -6.31
N SER A 265 -12.99 -12.78 -6.52
CA SER A 265 -14.26 -12.37 -5.92
C SER A 265 -14.98 -11.36 -6.81
N LEU A 266 -16.25 -11.08 -6.50
CA LEU A 266 -17.04 -10.07 -7.16
C LEU A 266 -17.34 -8.94 -6.17
N VAL A 267 -17.24 -7.69 -6.64
CA VAL A 267 -17.65 -6.53 -5.85
C VAL A 267 -19.17 -6.57 -5.66
N THR A 268 -19.61 -6.58 -4.43
CA THR A 268 -21.03 -6.63 -4.05
C THR A 268 -21.83 -5.55 -4.78
N ALA A 269 -22.96 -5.92 -5.35
CA ALA A 269 -23.82 -5.06 -6.18
C ALA A 269 -23.14 -4.48 -7.44
N GLY A 270 -21.97 -4.98 -7.83
CA GLY A 270 -21.30 -4.65 -9.09
C GLY A 270 -21.99 -5.22 -10.33
N PRO A 271 -21.59 -4.81 -11.55
CA PRO A 271 -22.18 -5.33 -12.79
C PRO A 271 -22.05 -6.84 -12.96
N ALA A 272 -20.90 -7.44 -12.61
CA ALA A 272 -20.70 -8.88 -12.71
C ALA A 272 -21.54 -9.65 -11.69
N ASP A 273 -21.62 -9.16 -10.46
CA ASP A 273 -22.44 -9.71 -9.39
C ASP A 273 -23.93 -9.69 -9.78
N LYS A 274 -24.45 -8.53 -10.23
CA LYS A 274 -25.83 -8.39 -10.72
C LYS A 274 -26.15 -9.25 -11.94
N ALA A 275 -25.18 -9.47 -12.82
CA ALA A 275 -25.38 -10.32 -14.00
C ALA A 275 -25.48 -11.81 -13.62
N GLY A 276 -24.83 -12.23 -12.52
CA GLY A 276 -24.85 -13.61 -11.99
C GLY A 276 -24.25 -14.67 -12.93
N SER A 277 -23.64 -14.24 -14.04
CA SER A 277 -23.09 -15.13 -15.08
C SER A 277 -21.59 -15.40 -14.91
N LEU A 278 -20.88 -14.58 -14.13
CA LEU A 278 -19.49 -14.74 -13.72
C LEU A 278 -19.47 -15.12 -12.23
N LYS A 279 -18.58 -16.01 -11.84
CA LYS A 279 -18.50 -16.48 -10.46
C LYS A 279 -17.05 -16.49 -9.98
N PRO A 280 -16.80 -16.48 -8.66
CA PRO A 280 -15.49 -16.79 -8.10
C PRO A 280 -14.94 -18.11 -8.62
N ASN A 281 -13.63 -18.17 -8.83
CA ASN A 281 -12.87 -19.28 -9.41
C ASN A 281 -13.08 -19.54 -10.91
N ASP A 282 -13.96 -18.82 -11.62
CA ASP A 282 -14.01 -18.89 -13.08
C ASP A 282 -12.71 -18.38 -13.69
N LYS A 283 -12.21 -19.03 -14.77
CA LYS A 283 -11.02 -18.63 -15.51
C LYS A 283 -11.40 -17.92 -16.79
N ILE A 284 -10.88 -16.71 -17.02
CA ILE A 284 -11.13 -15.93 -18.24
C ILE A 284 -10.03 -16.25 -19.24
N VAL A 285 -10.41 -16.68 -20.44
CA VAL A 285 -9.49 -17.09 -21.52
C VAL A 285 -9.49 -16.12 -22.70
N ALA A 286 -10.58 -15.39 -22.94
CA ALA A 286 -10.61 -14.37 -23.98
C ALA A 286 -11.54 -13.20 -23.63
N VAL A 287 -11.25 -12.02 -24.19
CA VAL A 287 -11.99 -10.78 -23.96
C VAL A 287 -12.40 -10.15 -25.30
N GLY A 288 -13.69 -9.83 -25.46
CA GLY A 288 -14.23 -9.15 -26.65
C GLY A 288 -14.92 -7.83 -26.31
N GLN A 289 -14.74 -6.82 -27.17
CA GLN A 289 -15.35 -5.51 -26.99
C GLN A 289 -16.70 -5.40 -27.72
N GLY A 290 -17.69 -4.77 -27.08
CA GLY A 290 -19.00 -4.59 -27.64
C GLY A 290 -19.77 -5.90 -27.91
N LYS A 291 -20.88 -5.83 -28.68
CA LYS A 291 -21.74 -7.00 -28.92
C LYS A 291 -21.18 -7.99 -29.94
N ALA A 292 -20.23 -7.57 -30.79
CA ALA A 292 -19.74 -8.36 -31.93
C ALA A 292 -18.27 -8.15 -32.28
N GLY A 293 -17.47 -7.50 -31.40
CA GLY A 293 -16.03 -7.35 -31.60
C GLY A 293 -15.31 -8.70 -31.62
N GLU A 294 -14.11 -8.75 -32.14
CA GLU A 294 -13.25 -9.93 -32.09
C GLU A 294 -12.95 -10.33 -30.63
N MET A 295 -12.89 -11.63 -30.35
CA MET A 295 -12.44 -12.16 -29.07
C MET A 295 -10.92 -12.24 -29.11
N VAL A 296 -10.27 -11.56 -28.18
CA VAL A 296 -8.82 -11.55 -28.02
C VAL A 296 -8.47 -12.62 -27.00
N ASP A 297 -7.68 -13.60 -27.40
CA ASP A 297 -7.10 -14.60 -26.50
C ASP A 297 -6.13 -13.91 -25.51
N ILE A 298 -6.31 -14.14 -24.22
CA ILE A 298 -5.55 -13.50 -23.15
C ILE A 298 -4.74 -14.50 -22.30
N ILE A 299 -4.69 -15.78 -22.71
CA ILE A 299 -3.92 -16.80 -21.99
C ILE A 299 -2.43 -16.40 -22.02
N GLY A 300 -1.80 -16.41 -20.84
CA GLY A 300 -0.40 -16.01 -20.67
C GLY A 300 -0.14 -14.49 -20.75
N TRP A 301 -1.18 -13.65 -20.83
CA TRP A 301 -1.03 -12.20 -20.81
C TRP A 301 -0.76 -11.69 -19.38
N ARG A 302 -0.15 -10.52 -19.29
CA ARG A 302 -0.03 -9.81 -18.02
C ARG A 302 -1.42 -9.42 -17.50
N LEU A 303 -1.64 -9.61 -16.20
CA LEU A 303 -2.93 -9.29 -15.57
C LEU A 303 -3.36 -7.84 -15.79
N ASP A 304 -2.44 -6.90 -15.73
CA ASP A 304 -2.72 -5.48 -15.94
C ASP A 304 -3.20 -5.17 -17.36
N GLU A 305 -2.69 -5.87 -18.39
CA GLU A 305 -3.16 -5.74 -19.77
C GLU A 305 -4.57 -6.34 -19.93
N VAL A 306 -4.82 -7.48 -19.29
CA VAL A 306 -6.16 -8.09 -19.25
C VAL A 306 -7.17 -7.17 -18.56
N VAL A 307 -6.80 -6.60 -17.41
CA VAL A 307 -7.65 -5.65 -16.68
C VAL A 307 -7.98 -4.43 -17.52
N GLN A 308 -7.06 -3.90 -18.32
CA GLN A 308 -7.35 -2.80 -19.26
C GLN A 308 -8.34 -3.16 -20.33
N LEU A 309 -8.36 -4.42 -20.82
CA LEU A 309 -9.37 -4.89 -21.77
C LEU A 309 -10.75 -5.06 -21.12
N ILE A 310 -10.79 -5.47 -19.85
CA ILE A 310 -12.04 -5.73 -19.11
C ILE A 310 -12.66 -4.42 -18.62
N ARG A 311 -11.86 -3.48 -18.08
CA ARG A 311 -12.30 -2.12 -17.73
C ARG A 311 -12.81 -1.37 -18.97
N GLY A 312 -13.53 -0.28 -18.78
CA GLY A 312 -13.96 0.58 -19.85
C GLY A 312 -15.23 1.35 -19.48
N ARG A 313 -15.60 2.28 -20.33
CA ARG A 313 -16.66 3.26 -20.06
C ARG A 313 -17.98 2.60 -19.67
N LYS A 314 -18.66 3.21 -18.70
CA LYS A 314 -20.04 2.89 -18.33
C LYS A 314 -20.92 2.73 -19.56
N ASP A 315 -21.92 1.82 -19.48
CA ASP A 315 -22.89 1.49 -20.52
C ASP A 315 -22.29 0.84 -21.78
N THR A 316 -21.00 0.46 -21.79
CA THR A 316 -20.39 -0.37 -22.82
C THR A 316 -20.45 -1.85 -22.45
N VAL A 317 -20.44 -2.73 -23.48
CA VAL A 317 -20.47 -4.19 -23.28
C VAL A 317 -19.06 -4.75 -23.37
N VAL A 318 -18.70 -5.62 -22.44
CA VAL A 318 -17.58 -6.54 -22.56
C VAL A 318 -18.09 -7.98 -22.63
N ARG A 319 -17.46 -8.77 -23.48
CA ARG A 319 -17.72 -10.22 -23.55
C ARG A 319 -16.51 -10.94 -23.02
N LEU A 320 -16.73 -11.92 -22.16
CA LEU A 320 -15.71 -12.75 -21.58
C LEU A 320 -15.97 -14.19 -22.01
N ASP A 321 -14.96 -14.84 -22.50
CA ASP A 321 -14.95 -16.29 -22.68
C ASP A 321 -14.35 -16.90 -21.44
N ILE A 322 -15.14 -17.70 -20.70
CA ILE A 322 -14.80 -18.21 -19.39
C ILE A 322 -14.85 -19.72 -19.35
N ILE A 323 -13.94 -20.33 -18.58
CA ILE A 323 -14.01 -21.73 -18.15
C ILE A 323 -14.63 -21.71 -16.75
N PRO A 324 -15.87 -22.22 -16.56
CA PRO A 324 -16.52 -22.24 -15.26
C PRO A 324 -15.82 -23.18 -14.28
N ALA A 325 -15.65 -22.75 -13.02
CA ALA A 325 -15.03 -23.57 -11.95
C ALA A 325 -15.88 -24.80 -11.58
N SER A 326 -17.20 -24.74 -11.77
CA SER A 326 -18.15 -25.80 -11.36
C SER A 326 -18.11 -27.06 -12.22
N ASP A 327 -17.50 -27.03 -13.39
CA ASP A 327 -17.62 -28.07 -14.43
C ASP A 327 -16.26 -28.59 -14.89
N GLY A 328 -15.35 -28.88 -14.02
CA GLY A 328 -13.99 -29.48 -14.17
C GLY A 328 -13.31 -29.63 -15.53
N ASP A 329 -14.06 -29.94 -16.60
CA ASP A 329 -13.66 -30.07 -18.01
C ASP A 329 -14.66 -29.38 -18.96
N ALA A 330 -15.36 -28.33 -18.51
CA ALA A 330 -16.37 -27.65 -19.33
C ALA A 330 -15.75 -26.85 -20.48
N ASP A 331 -16.42 -26.90 -21.62
CA ASP A 331 -16.09 -26.05 -22.77
C ASP A 331 -16.22 -24.57 -22.39
N PRO A 332 -15.33 -23.69 -22.91
CA PRO A 332 -15.41 -22.26 -22.70
C PRO A 332 -16.78 -21.67 -23.04
N LYS A 333 -17.25 -20.74 -22.22
CA LYS A 333 -18.59 -20.13 -22.35
C LYS A 333 -18.47 -18.61 -22.48
N ILE A 334 -19.06 -18.05 -23.54
CA ILE A 334 -19.08 -16.60 -23.73
C ILE A 334 -20.23 -15.98 -22.92
N ILE A 335 -19.87 -15.08 -22.00
CA ILE A 335 -20.82 -14.26 -21.26
C ILE A 335 -20.68 -12.78 -21.69
N SER A 336 -21.72 -11.99 -21.46
CA SER A 336 -21.74 -10.56 -21.79
C SER A 336 -22.12 -9.76 -20.54
N ILE A 337 -21.30 -8.78 -20.20
CA ILE A 337 -21.52 -7.91 -19.04
C ILE A 337 -21.54 -6.45 -19.52
N VAL A 338 -22.53 -5.67 -19.06
CA VAL A 338 -22.60 -4.23 -19.30
C VAL A 338 -21.82 -3.53 -18.20
N ARG A 339 -20.74 -2.82 -18.57
CA ARG A 339 -19.92 -2.06 -17.62
C ARG A 339 -20.73 -0.94 -16.97
N ASN A 340 -20.43 -0.66 -15.71
CA ASN A 340 -21.00 0.45 -14.97
C ASN A 340 -19.97 1.05 -14.04
N LYS A 341 -20.32 2.13 -13.33
CA LYS A 341 -19.57 2.58 -12.15
C LYS A 341 -19.69 1.51 -11.09
N VAL A 342 -18.55 1.11 -10.55
CA VAL A 342 -18.39 0.19 -9.42
C VAL A 342 -17.88 1.01 -8.26
N GLU A 343 -18.55 0.99 -7.14
CA GLU A 343 -18.13 1.68 -5.91
C GLU A 343 -17.50 0.67 -4.95
N LEU A 344 -16.36 1.04 -4.39
CA LEU A 344 -15.57 0.18 -3.49
C LEU A 344 -15.93 0.52 -2.04
N GLU A 345 -17.16 0.20 -1.66
CA GLU A 345 -17.72 0.58 -0.34
C GLU A 345 -16.96 -0.05 0.83
N GLU A 346 -16.43 -1.25 0.67
CA GLU A 346 -15.64 -1.94 1.69
C GLU A 346 -14.34 -1.19 2.05
N GLN A 347 -13.86 -0.32 1.16
CA GLN A 347 -12.67 0.51 1.37
C GLN A 347 -13.00 1.92 1.87
N SER A 348 -14.28 2.23 2.07
CA SER A 348 -14.69 3.50 2.65
C SER A 348 -14.64 3.48 4.18
N ALA A 349 -14.86 4.64 4.81
CA ALA A 349 -14.98 4.73 6.26
C ALA A 349 -16.12 3.84 6.76
N GLN A 350 -15.88 3.14 7.86
CA GLN A 350 -16.82 2.23 8.53
C GLN A 350 -17.04 2.66 9.98
N SER A 351 -18.10 2.18 10.60
CA SER A 351 -18.32 2.41 12.04
C SER A 351 -18.82 1.17 12.75
N GLU A 352 -18.43 1.03 14.00
CA GLU A 352 -18.87 0.00 14.92
C GLU A 352 -19.12 0.58 16.31
N ILE A 353 -19.76 -0.17 17.19
CA ILE A 353 -19.95 0.18 18.61
C ILE A 353 -19.28 -0.91 19.44
N ILE A 354 -18.39 -0.50 20.33
CA ILE A 354 -17.84 -1.37 21.37
C ILE A 354 -18.57 -1.11 22.69
N GLU A 355 -19.00 -2.19 23.35
CA GLU A 355 -19.65 -2.12 24.65
C GLU A 355 -18.62 -2.45 25.74
N LEU A 356 -18.49 -1.55 26.72
CA LEU A 356 -17.49 -1.65 27.78
C LEU A 356 -18.15 -1.53 29.15
N GLU A 357 -17.69 -2.35 30.09
CA GLU A 357 -18.07 -2.20 31.50
C GLU A 357 -16.99 -1.41 32.23
N GLN A 358 -17.38 -0.24 32.79
CA GLN A 358 -16.51 0.59 33.62
C GLN A 358 -17.32 1.34 34.67
N PHE A 359 -16.73 1.58 35.84
CA PHE A 359 -17.40 2.23 36.99
C PHE A 359 -18.73 1.60 37.42
N GLY A 360 -18.92 0.28 37.12
CA GLY A 360 -20.14 -0.47 37.45
C GLY A 360 -21.32 -0.19 36.51
N ALA A 361 -21.09 0.36 35.35
CA ALA A 361 -22.08 0.61 34.29
C ALA A 361 -21.61 0.10 32.94
N GLN A 362 -22.57 -0.21 32.06
CA GLN A 362 -22.30 -0.49 30.65
C GLN A 362 -22.25 0.82 29.87
N HIS A 363 -21.24 0.94 29.02
CA HIS A 363 -20.97 2.10 28.19
C HIS A 363 -20.85 1.71 26.72
N LYS A 364 -21.22 2.62 25.82
CA LYS A 364 -21.13 2.45 24.38
C LYS A 364 -20.14 3.44 23.81
N ILE A 365 -19.09 2.95 23.19
CA ILE A 365 -18.12 3.77 22.48
C ILE A 365 -18.29 3.56 20.97
N GLY A 366 -18.59 4.65 20.27
CA GLY A 366 -18.63 4.64 18.81
C GLY A 366 -17.20 4.69 18.24
N VAL A 367 -16.89 3.80 17.34
CA VAL A 367 -15.61 3.78 16.59
C VAL A 367 -15.90 4.14 15.15
N VAL A 368 -15.09 5.02 14.56
CA VAL A 368 -15.11 5.31 13.12
C VAL A 368 -13.74 5.04 12.56
N SER A 369 -13.62 3.98 11.79
CA SER A 369 -12.39 3.57 11.11
C SER A 369 -12.30 4.24 9.74
N ILE A 370 -11.19 4.93 9.48
CA ILE A 370 -10.95 5.66 8.22
C ILE A 370 -9.69 5.10 7.58
N PRO A 371 -9.79 4.23 6.55
CA PRO A 371 -8.63 3.60 5.94
C PRO A 371 -7.78 4.56 5.10
N THR A 372 -8.40 5.59 4.49
CA THR A 372 -7.71 6.62 3.71
C THR A 372 -8.57 7.89 3.61
N PHE A 373 -7.96 9.04 3.28
CA PHE A 373 -8.67 10.29 3.02
C PHE A 373 -9.05 10.39 1.52
N TYR A 374 -10.09 9.64 1.13
CA TYR A 374 -10.57 9.54 -0.25
C TYR A 374 -11.47 10.69 -0.67
N ILE A 375 -11.44 11.01 -1.97
CA ILE A 375 -12.29 12.01 -2.62
C ILE A 375 -12.40 11.75 -4.12
N ASP A 376 -13.61 11.80 -4.68
CA ASP A 376 -13.82 11.80 -6.13
C ASP A 376 -13.66 13.23 -6.69
N PHE A 377 -12.41 13.60 -7.01
CA PHE A 377 -12.08 14.92 -7.58
C PHE A 377 -12.79 15.17 -8.91
N GLN A 378 -13.01 14.14 -9.72
CA GLN A 378 -13.65 14.32 -11.04
C GLN A 378 -15.13 14.63 -10.89
N ALA A 379 -15.83 13.92 -9.99
CA ALA A 379 -17.21 14.20 -9.69
C ALA A 379 -17.38 15.60 -9.06
N LEU A 380 -16.49 15.96 -8.13
CA LEU A 380 -16.46 17.30 -7.53
C LEU A 380 -16.28 18.40 -8.60
N GLN A 381 -15.33 18.25 -9.53
CA GLN A 381 -15.08 19.22 -10.59
C GLN A 381 -16.26 19.34 -11.59
N LYS A 382 -16.99 18.24 -11.82
CA LYS A 382 -18.21 18.22 -12.62
C LYS A 382 -19.43 18.84 -11.91
N GLY A 383 -19.27 19.23 -10.63
CA GLY A 383 -20.32 19.84 -9.80
C GLY A 383 -21.31 18.83 -9.23
N ASP A 384 -20.95 17.54 -9.20
CA ASP A 384 -21.74 16.51 -8.53
C ASP A 384 -21.78 16.82 -7.01
N ARG A 385 -22.98 17.04 -6.49
CA ARG A 385 -23.17 17.31 -5.06
C ARG A 385 -23.05 16.06 -4.20
N ASN A 386 -23.11 14.88 -4.79
CA ASN A 386 -23.04 13.57 -4.12
C ASN A 386 -21.72 12.82 -4.38
N TYR A 387 -20.65 13.57 -4.69
CA TYR A 387 -19.33 12.95 -4.90
C TYR A 387 -18.87 12.19 -3.65
N LYS A 388 -18.13 11.08 -3.85
CA LYS A 388 -17.55 10.27 -2.76
C LYS A 388 -16.52 11.09 -1.99
N SER A 389 -16.61 11.11 -0.65
CA SER A 389 -15.80 11.97 0.22
C SER A 389 -15.76 11.38 1.62
N THR A 390 -14.56 11.24 2.17
CA THR A 390 -14.32 10.79 3.56
C THR A 390 -15.15 11.60 4.56
N THR A 391 -15.09 12.93 4.48
CA THR A 391 -15.81 13.82 5.41
C THR A 391 -17.32 13.62 5.39
N ARG A 392 -17.88 13.37 4.19
CA ARG A 392 -19.33 13.17 4.06
C ARG A 392 -19.78 11.83 4.63
N ASP A 393 -19.00 10.78 4.37
CA ASP A 393 -19.29 9.45 4.90
C ASP A 393 -19.13 9.43 6.41
N VAL A 394 -18.03 9.96 6.95
CA VAL A 394 -17.81 10.08 8.41
C VAL A 394 -18.89 10.92 9.08
N LYS A 395 -19.33 12.02 8.45
CA LYS A 395 -20.46 12.83 8.97
C LYS A 395 -21.74 12.02 9.08
N LYS A 396 -22.01 11.11 8.15
CA LYS A 396 -23.17 10.22 8.19
C LYS A 396 -22.98 9.20 9.32
N LEU A 397 -21.84 8.53 9.38
CA LEU A 397 -21.53 7.52 10.39
C LEU A 397 -21.62 8.09 11.82
N ILE A 398 -21.07 9.28 12.07
CA ILE A 398 -21.19 9.96 13.37
C ILE A 398 -22.67 10.19 13.74
N ARG A 399 -23.51 10.63 12.81
CA ARG A 399 -24.94 10.81 13.09
C ARG A 399 -25.66 9.50 13.41
N ASP A 400 -25.30 8.44 12.70
CA ASP A 400 -25.87 7.11 12.91
C ASP A 400 -25.45 6.58 14.30
N LEU A 401 -24.19 6.77 14.72
CA LEU A 401 -23.70 6.44 16.06
C LEU A 401 -24.41 7.28 17.17
N LEU A 402 -24.55 8.58 16.97
CA LEU A 402 -25.24 9.45 17.91
C LEU A 402 -26.72 9.06 18.12
N SER A 403 -27.36 8.49 17.10
CA SER A 403 -28.73 7.97 17.22
C SER A 403 -28.83 6.70 18.07
N GLN A 404 -27.69 6.10 18.42
CA GLN A 404 -27.56 4.89 19.24
C GLN A 404 -27.06 5.18 20.67
N ASP A 405 -27.03 6.48 21.03
CA ASP A 405 -26.67 6.99 22.38
C ASP A 405 -25.27 6.55 22.83
N VAL A 406 -24.26 6.75 21.98
CA VAL A 406 -22.85 6.48 22.33
C VAL A 406 -22.32 7.54 23.30
N ASP A 407 -21.54 7.11 24.32
CA ASP A 407 -20.94 7.97 25.34
C ASP A 407 -19.75 8.79 24.83
N GLY A 408 -19.01 8.24 23.84
CA GLY A 408 -17.83 8.87 23.25
C GLY A 408 -17.50 8.34 21.87
N LEU A 409 -16.57 9.00 21.16
CA LEU A 409 -16.11 8.59 19.83
C LEU A 409 -14.61 8.34 19.79
N VAL A 410 -14.21 7.26 19.14
CA VAL A 410 -12.84 6.98 18.70
C VAL A 410 -12.79 7.11 17.19
N ILE A 411 -11.88 7.93 16.67
CA ILE A 411 -11.53 7.97 15.25
C ILE A 411 -10.26 7.13 15.06
N ASP A 412 -10.40 5.99 14.40
CA ASP A 412 -9.27 5.11 14.11
C ASP A 412 -8.61 5.46 12.78
N LEU A 413 -7.36 5.92 12.86
CA LEU A 413 -6.50 6.25 11.72
C LEU A 413 -5.30 5.31 11.61
N ARG A 414 -5.29 4.20 12.32
CA ARG A 414 -4.22 3.21 12.18
C ARG A 414 -4.14 2.74 10.72
N ASN A 415 -2.91 2.56 10.22
CA ASN A 415 -2.61 2.16 8.85
C ASN A 415 -3.09 3.14 7.76
N ASN A 416 -3.57 4.33 8.12
CA ASN A 416 -4.03 5.34 7.18
C ASN A 416 -2.85 6.20 6.68
N GLY A 417 -2.33 5.90 5.48
CA GLY A 417 -1.22 6.62 4.85
C GLY A 417 -1.53 8.06 4.41
N GLY A 418 -2.76 8.54 4.61
CA GLY A 418 -3.17 9.90 4.26
C GLY A 418 -4.18 9.95 3.11
N GLY A 419 -3.95 10.84 2.14
CA GLY A 419 -4.85 11.08 1.01
C GLY A 419 -5.09 12.57 0.79
N SER A 420 -6.35 12.97 0.65
CA SER A 420 -6.74 14.33 0.33
C SER A 420 -6.54 15.31 1.49
N LEU A 421 -5.66 16.30 1.29
CA LEU A 421 -5.51 17.44 2.19
C LEU A 421 -6.83 18.19 2.42
N GLN A 422 -7.67 18.30 1.39
CA GLN A 422 -8.99 18.94 1.50
C GLN A 422 -9.89 18.16 2.44
N GLU A 423 -9.88 16.84 2.38
CA GLU A 423 -10.67 15.99 3.27
C GLU A 423 -10.18 16.07 4.73
N ALA A 424 -8.87 16.08 4.98
CA ALA A 424 -8.33 16.27 6.33
C ALA A 424 -8.79 17.60 6.97
N LYS A 425 -8.75 18.68 6.17
CA LYS A 425 -9.28 19.98 6.58
C LYS A 425 -10.78 19.93 6.90
N LEU A 426 -11.58 19.36 5.99
CA LEU A 426 -13.03 19.32 6.15
C LEU A 426 -13.45 18.39 7.29
N LEU A 427 -12.76 17.27 7.46
CA LEU A 427 -12.98 16.33 8.56
C LEU A 427 -12.73 17.01 9.92
N THR A 428 -11.64 17.78 10.04
CA THR A 428 -11.35 18.56 11.25
C THR A 428 -12.52 19.50 11.60
N GLY A 429 -13.13 20.13 10.58
CA GLY A 429 -14.29 21.00 10.76
C GLY A 429 -15.56 20.32 11.32
N LEU A 430 -15.64 18.98 11.35
CA LEU A 430 -16.74 18.28 12.03
C LEU A 430 -16.63 18.36 13.56
N PHE A 431 -15.46 18.68 14.10
CA PHE A 431 -15.12 18.62 15.52
C PHE A 431 -14.76 19.98 16.13
N ILE A 432 -14.53 21.02 15.32
CA ILE A 432 -14.20 22.39 15.77
C ILE A 432 -15.25 23.38 15.25
N GLU A 433 -15.47 24.53 15.96
CA GLU A 433 -16.42 25.56 15.51
C GLU A 433 -15.94 26.19 14.18
N ARG A 434 -14.75 26.71 14.18
CA ARG A 434 -14.07 27.33 13.04
C ARG A 434 -12.62 27.62 13.42
N GLY A 435 -11.77 27.74 12.41
CA GLY A 435 -10.39 28.18 12.62
C GLY A 435 -9.41 27.46 11.72
N PRO A 436 -8.12 27.76 11.87
CA PRO A 436 -7.07 27.13 11.07
C PRO A 436 -6.98 25.64 11.36
N THR A 437 -6.72 24.84 10.31
CA THR A 437 -6.53 23.39 10.44
C THR A 437 -5.09 22.99 10.13
N VAL A 438 -4.48 23.68 9.17
CA VAL A 438 -3.10 23.42 8.73
C VAL A 438 -2.53 24.65 8.05
N GLN A 439 -1.23 24.85 8.14
CA GLN A 439 -0.48 25.88 7.42
C GLN A 439 0.33 25.24 6.28
N ILE A 440 0.39 25.85 5.11
CA ILE A 440 1.10 25.33 3.92
C ILE A 440 2.11 26.37 3.47
N ARG A 441 3.39 26.00 3.45
CA ARG A 441 4.46 26.86 2.93
C ARG A 441 4.88 26.36 1.54
N SER A 442 4.73 27.24 0.55
CA SER A 442 5.15 27.00 -0.83
C SER A 442 6.65 27.27 -1.04
N LYS A 443 7.17 26.88 -2.21
CA LYS A 443 8.53 27.19 -2.68
C LYS A 443 8.91 28.67 -2.54
N SER A 444 7.97 29.59 -2.70
CA SER A 444 8.18 31.04 -2.56
C SER A 444 8.21 31.53 -1.12
N ASN A 445 8.22 30.65 -0.12
CA ASN A 445 8.08 30.94 1.30
C ASN A 445 6.75 31.62 1.70
N ARG A 446 5.77 31.65 0.79
CA ARG A 446 4.43 32.09 1.13
C ARG A 446 3.76 31.01 1.99
N VAL A 447 3.17 31.44 3.09
CA VAL A 447 2.39 30.58 3.98
C VAL A 447 0.90 30.86 3.74
N ASP A 448 0.18 29.82 3.31
CA ASP A 448 -1.27 29.83 3.20
C ASP A 448 -1.86 29.05 4.38
N ILE A 449 -2.84 29.65 5.06
CA ILE A 449 -3.53 29.02 6.19
C ILE A 449 -4.84 28.45 5.64
N LEU A 450 -5.02 27.15 5.78
CA LEU A 450 -6.28 26.49 5.48
C LEU A 450 -7.12 26.48 6.75
N ASP A 451 -8.28 27.12 6.67
CA ASP A 451 -9.19 27.30 7.79
C ASP A 451 -10.56 26.66 7.52
N ASP A 452 -11.18 26.12 8.56
CA ASP A 452 -12.60 25.86 8.54
C ASP A 452 -13.36 27.17 8.80
N ARG A 453 -14.37 27.45 7.97
CA ARG A 453 -15.20 28.66 8.03
C ARG A 453 -16.62 28.38 8.48
N ASP A 454 -16.99 27.10 8.54
CA ASP A 454 -18.29 26.68 9.05
C ASP A 454 -18.25 26.66 10.58
N SER A 455 -19.25 27.27 11.24
CA SER A 455 -19.35 27.23 12.67
C SER A 455 -20.16 26.05 13.19
N SER A 456 -20.62 25.16 12.33
CA SER A 456 -21.38 23.99 12.74
C SER A 456 -20.44 22.87 13.18
N ILE A 457 -20.60 22.41 14.40
CA ILE A 457 -19.94 21.22 14.94
C ILE A 457 -20.91 20.05 14.76
N ILE A 458 -20.42 18.93 14.28
CA ILE A 458 -21.23 17.71 14.19
C ILE A 458 -21.14 16.90 15.48
N TYR A 459 -19.95 16.90 16.10
CA TYR A 459 -19.72 16.21 17.37
C TYR A 459 -18.84 17.06 18.31
N ASP A 460 -19.36 17.38 19.49
CA ASP A 460 -18.67 18.17 20.51
C ASP A 460 -18.44 17.37 21.83
N GLY A 461 -18.77 16.07 21.81
CA GLY A 461 -18.57 15.14 22.93
C GLY A 461 -17.14 14.65 23.10
N PRO A 462 -16.87 13.72 24.02
CA PRO A 462 -15.57 13.16 24.28
C PRO A 462 -14.99 12.47 23.04
N LEU A 463 -13.72 12.75 22.70
CA LEU A 463 -13.08 12.32 21.46
C LEU A 463 -11.68 11.76 21.72
N ALA A 464 -11.41 10.60 21.16
CA ALA A 464 -10.07 10.05 21.01
C ALA A 464 -9.72 9.82 19.54
N VAL A 465 -8.45 9.93 19.19
CA VAL A 465 -7.92 9.60 17.87
C VAL A 465 -6.81 8.56 18.03
N LEU A 466 -7.03 7.38 17.46
CA LEU A 466 -6.10 6.27 17.52
C LEU A 466 -5.21 6.30 16.28
N VAL A 467 -3.89 6.29 16.49
CA VAL A 467 -2.88 6.40 15.42
C VAL A 467 -1.79 5.35 15.60
N ASN A 468 -1.11 5.01 14.51
CA ASN A 468 0.07 4.15 14.55
C ASN A 468 1.20 4.68 13.63
N ARG A 469 2.29 3.92 13.50
CA ARG A 469 3.46 4.29 12.70
C ARG A 469 3.15 4.48 11.21
N LEU A 470 2.10 3.86 10.71
CA LEU A 470 1.65 3.99 9.31
C LEU A 470 0.66 5.13 9.08
N SER A 471 0.18 5.78 10.15
CA SER A 471 -0.63 7.00 10.03
C SER A 471 0.24 8.15 9.51
N ALA A 472 -0.06 8.66 8.30
CA ALA A 472 0.82 9.61 7.62
C ALA A 472 0.04 10.78 6.99
N SER A 473 0.73 11.90 6.71
CA SER A 473 0.24 12.99 5.85
C SER A 473 -1.11 13.58 6.32
N ALA A 474 -2.22 13.35 5.60
CA ALA A 474 -3.56 13.84 5.92
C ALA A 474 -4.04 13.38 7.32
N SER A 475 -3.67 12.15 7.72
CA SER A 475 -3.91 11.64 9.08
C SER A 475 -3.19 12.47 10.13
N GLU A 476 -1.94 12.87 9.84
CA GLU A 476 -1.12 13.70 10.74
C GLU A 476 -1.63 15.14 10.80
N ILE A 477 -2.22 15.65 9.71
CA ILE A 477 -2.87 16.95 9.68
C ILE A 477 -4.08 16.95 10.62
N PHE A 478 -4.95 15.92 10.49
CA PHE A 478 -6.14 15.79 11.33
C PHE A 478 -5.76 15.57 12.80
N ALA A 479 -4.95 14.56 13.11
CA ALA A 479 -4.54 14.27 14.48
C ALA A 479 -3.80 15.44 15.13
N GLY A 480 -2.91 16.12 14.38
CA GLY A 480 -2.18 17.30 14.84
C GLY A 480 -3.11 18.49 15.14
N ALA A 481 -4.14 18.71 14.32
CA ALA A 481 -5.12 19.77 14.58
C ALA A 481 -5.96 19.44 15.82
N ILE A 482 -6.46 18.20 15.97
CA ILE A 482 -7.22 17.78 17.17
C ILE A 482 -6.38 17.96 18.43
N GLN A 483 -5.08 17.60 18.39
CA GLN A 483 -4.16 17.76 19.52
C GLN A 483 -3.88 19.25 19.84
N ASP A 484 -3.58 20.08 18.83
CA ASP A 484 -3.31 21.52 19.02
C ASP A 484 -4.52 22.28 19.60
N TYR A 485 -5.73 21.91 19.17
CA TYR A 485 -6.97 22.44 19.75
C TYR A 485 -7.31 21.88 21.12
N GLU A 486 -6.60 20.89 21.62
CA GLU A 486 -6.98 20.13 22.83
C GLU A 486 -8.42 19.59 22.74
N ARG A 487 -8.85 19.24 21.49
CA ARG A 487 -10.23 18.82 21.21
C ARG A 487 -10.48 17.36 21.55
N GLY A 488 -9.44 16.55 21.54
CA GLY A 488 -9.47 15.12 21.82
C GLY A 488 -8.09 14.61 22.19
N ILE A 489 -8.04 13.40 22.73
CA ILE A 489 -6.83 12.70 23.14
C ILE A 489 -6.25 11.94 21.93
N ILE A 490 -4.96 12.03 21.70
CA ILE A 490 -4.26 11.24 20.68
C ILE A 490 -3.61 10.02 21.35
N ILE A 491 -3.99 8.84 20.89
CA ILE A 491 -3.61 7.55 21.48
C ILE A 491 -2.89 6.70 20.43
N GLY A 492 -1.95 5.86 20.85
CA GLY A 492 -1.29 4.88 20.00
C GLY A 492 0.21 5.04 19.89
N SER A 493 0.81 4.89 18.72
CA SER A 493 2.24 5.08 18.52
C SER A 493 2.56 6.30 17.68
N GLN A 494 3.83 6.77 17.75
CA GLN A 494 4.32 7.90 16.93
C GLN A 494 4.03 7.65 15.46
N THR A 495 3.46 8.64 14.76
CA THR A 495 3.08 8.54 13.35
C THR A 495 4.29 8.57 12.41
N PHE A 496 4.05 8.44 11.11
CA PHE A 496 5.07 8.28 10.07
C PHE A 496 6.04 9.46 9.95
N GLY A 497 5.53 10.69 9.99
CA GLY A 497 6.34 11.90 9.89
C GLY A 497 6.37 12.54 8.51
N LYS A 498 5.36 12.35 7.66
CA LYS A 498 5.31 12.97 6.33
C LYS A 498 4.71 14.37 6.41
N GLY A 499 5.55 15.39 6.15
CA GLY A 499 5.18 16.80 6.19
C GLY A 499 5.15 17.51 4.83
N THR A 500 5.16 16.75 3.72
CA THR A 500 5.20 17.29 2.35
C THR A 500 3.84 17.24 1.66
N VAL A 501 3.63 18.17 0.72
CA VAL A 501 2.40 18.28 -0.08
C VAL A 501 2.75 18.06 -1.55
N GLN A 502 2.13 17.06 -2.17
CA GLN A 502 2.26 16.74 -3.58
C GLN A 502 1.08 17.27 -4.38
N SER A 503 1.34 17.63 -5.64
CA SER A 503 0.33 17.92 -6.64
C SER A 503 0.54 17.03 -7.85
N LEU A 504 -0.56 16.54 -8.43
CA LEU A 504 -0.53 15.79 -9.68
C LEU A 504 -0.48 16.75 -10.86
N LEU A 505 0.57 16.71 -11.62
CA LEU A 505 0.77 17.49 -12.83
C LEU A 505 0.53 16.60 -14.05
N PRO A 506 -0.50 16.86 -14.89
CA PRO A 506 -0.67 16.14 -16.14
C PRO A 506 0.53 16.36 -17.06
N LEU A 507 1.03 15.28 -17.64
CA LEU A 507 2.06 15.29 -18.67
C LEU A 507 1.44 14.91 -20.03
N ASN A 508 2.24 14.97 -21.09
CA ASN A 508 1.83 14.44 -22.39
C ASN A 508 1.62 12.90 -22.38
N ARG A 509 2.22 12.20 -21.40
CA ARG A 509 1.96 10.80 -21.07
C ARG A 509 2.05 10.62 -19.56
N GLY A 510 1.00 10.08 -18.94
CA GLY A 510 0.93 9.91 -17.49
C GLY A 510 0.86 11.23 -16.72
N GLN A 511 1.34 11.20 -15.49
CA GLN A 511 1.32 12.34 -14.55
C GLN A 511 2.61 12.38 -13.75
N LEU A 512 2.98 13.57 -13.26
CA LEU A 512 4.03 13.74 -12.27
C LEU A 512 3.40 14.11 -10.93
N LYS A 513 3.54 13.24 -9.92
CA LYS A 513 3.27 13.56 -8.52
C LYS A 513 4.48 14.32 -8.01
N LEU A 514 4.31 15.60 -7.74
CA LEU A 514 5.41 16.55 -7.49
C LEU A 514 5.26 17.23 -6.13
N THR A 515 6.29 17.16 -5.30
CA THR A 515 6.35 17.91 -4.04
C THR A 515 6.51 19.42 -4.31
N GLN A 516 5.48 20.20 -3.95
CA GLN A 516 5.41 21.64 -4.20
C GLN A 516 5.37 22.50 -2.95
N ALA A 517 5.09 21.89 -1.79
CA ALA A 517 4.98 22.60 -0.53
C ALA A 517 5.29 21.67 0.66
N LYS A 518 5.49 22.27 1.84
CA LYS A 518 5.43 21.58 3.13
C LYS A 518 4.22 22.06 3.91
N PHE A 519 3.65 21.18 4.71
CA PHE A 519 2.62 21.60 5.67
C PHE A 519 3.17 21.60 7.09
N TYR A 520 2.50 22.40 7.91
CA TYR A 520 2.84 22.63 9.32
C TYR A 520 1.56 22.63 10.13
N ARG A 521 1.68 22.16 11.35
CA ARG A 521 0.62 22.28 12.36
C ARG A 521 0.26 23.76 12.58
N ILE A 522 -0.89 24.01 13.14
CA ILE A 522 -1.30 25.38 13.52
C ILE A 522 -0.40 25.96 14.60
N SER A 523 0.26 25.14 15.42
CA SER A 523 1.33 25.52 16.35
C SER A 523 2.63 25.96 15.66
N GLY A 524 2.77 25.74 14.35
CA GLY A 524 3.93 26.10 13.55
C GLY A 524 4.99 25.00 13.41
N GLU A 525 4.86 23.89 14.11
CA GLU A 525 5.78 22.75 13.99
C GLU A 525 5.46 21.92 12.73
N SER A 526 6.51 21.39 12.09
CA SER A 526 6.37 20.42 11.00
C SER A 526 6.14 19.02 11.55
N THR A 527 5.34 18.23 10.86
CA THR A 527 5.28 16.75 11.09
C THR A 527 6.44 16.03 10.44
N GLN A 528 7.16 16.68 9.51
CA GLN A 528 8.27 16.09 8.75
C GLN A 528 9.27 15.39 9.70
N GLU A 529 9.62 14.13 9.42
CA GLU A 529 10.50 13.24 10.19
C GLU A 529 9.98 12.89 11.61
N LYS A 530 9.29 13.80 12.29
CA LYS A 530 8.85 13.61 13.68
C LYS A 530 7.46 13.01 13.84
N GLY A 531 6.57 13.27 12.90
CA GLY A 531 5.18 12.87 13.01
C GLY A 531 4.45 13.52 14.17
N ILE A 532 3.32 12.94 14.56
CA ILE A 532 2.55 13.26 15.76
C ILE A 532 2.98 12.33 16.88
N ILE A 533 3.32 12.89 18.02
CA ILE A 533 3.62 12.12 19.23
C ILE A 533 2.31 12.00 20.02
N PRO A 534 1.80 10.77 20.24
CA PRO A 534 0.56 10.57 20.99
C PRO A 534 0.67 11.06 22.44
N ASP A 535 -0.46 11.47 22.99
CA ASP A 535 -0.59 11.86 24.40
C ASP A 535 -0.48 10.62 25.32
N ILE A 536 -1.04 9.48 24.87
CA ILE A 536 -0.92 8.18 25.53
C ILE A 536 -0.34 7.17 24.53
N LYS A 537 0.76 6.51 24.92
CA LYS A 537 1.52 5.63 24.04
C LYS A 537 1.14 4.17 24.24
N TYR A 538 0.89 3.49 23.14
CA TYR A 538 0.70 2.04 23.07
C TYR A 538 1.95 1.31 22.56
N PRO A 539 2.10 0.01 22.85
CA PRO A 539 3.06 -0.85 22.18
C PRO A 539 2.86 -0.79 20.64
N SER A 540 3.93 -0.90 19.89
CA SER A 540 3.88 -0.82 18.43
C SER A 540 4.58 -2.01 17.80
N ASN A 541 3.95 -2.63 16.81
CA ASN A 541 4.58 -3.68 16.00
C ASN A 541 5.58 -3.13 14.97
N TYR A 542 5.65 -1.80 14.81
CA TYR A 542 6.52 -1.14 13.85
C TYR A 542 7.74 -0.53 14.54
N ASN A 543 8.94 -0.87 14.04
CA ASN A 543 10.18 -0.27 14.53
C ASN A 543 10.34 1.15 13.95
N PRO A 544 10.38 2.22 14.78
CA PRO A 544 10.56 3.58 14.28
C PRO A 544 11.90 3.83 13.60
N GLU A 545 12.91 2.98 13.84
CA GLU A 545 14.24 3.07 13.25
C GLU A 545 14.28 2.51 11.81
N SER A 546 13.30 1.69 11.43
CA SER A 546 13.22 1.09 10.09
C SER A 546 12.02 1.58 9.27
N ILE A 547 10.99 2.12 9.92
CA ILE A 547 9.77 2.62 9.25
C ILE A 547 9.52 4.06 9.65
N GLY A 548 9.37 4.94 8.68
CA GLY A 548 9.03 6.36 8.86
C GLY A 548 9.76 7.25 7.87
N GLU A 549 9.37 8.52 7.80
CA GLU A 549 9.94 9.51 6.87
C GLU A 549 11.46 9.63 7.01
N SER A 550 11.98 9.61 8.23
CA SER A 550 13.40 9.74 8.54
C SER A 550 14.26 8.56 8.06
N THR A 551 13.64 7.44 7.68
CA THR A 551 14.33 6.24 7.17
C THR A 551 14.38 6.18 5.65
N LEU A 552 13.68 7.08 4.97
CA LEU A 552 13.67 7.16 3.51
C LEU A 552 14.92 7.85 2.96
N ASP A 553 15.23 7.58 1.70
CA ASP A 553 16.31 8.27 1.00
C ASP A 553 15.95 9.73 0.74
N SER A 554 16.85 10.65 1.10
CA SER A 554 16.71 12.10 0.82
C SER A 554 15.42 12.75 1.35
N PRO A 555 14.97 12.49 2.60
CA PRO A 555 13.81 13.16 3.17
C PRO A 555 14.08 14.67 3.29
N LEU A 556 13.02 15.48 3.18
CA LEU A 556 13.15 16.90 3.48
C LEU A 556 13.33 17.10 5.00
N PRO A 557 14.22 18.01 5.45
CA PRO A 557 14.51 18.14 6.88
C PRO A 557 13.33 18.72 7.65
N TRP A 558 13.24 18.37 8.94
CA TRP A 558 12.33 19.02 9.88
C TRP A 558 12.65 20.50 10.05
N ASP A 559 11.61 21.33 10.09
CA ASP A 559 11.71 22.75 10.41
C ASP A 559 10.41 23.24 11.05
N LYS A 560 10.33 24.53 11.38
CA LYS A 560 9.15 25.16 11.94
C LYS A 560 8.93 26.57 11.35
N ILE A 561 7.69 27.01 11.40
CA ILE A 561 7.26 28.37 11.06
C ILE A 561 6.55 29.01 12.27
N SER A 562 6.11 30.25 12.12
CA SER A 562 5.33 30.91 13.16
C SER A 562 3.98 30.21 13.36
N ALA A 563 3.59 30.05 14.64
CA ALA A 563 2.23 29.60 14.96
C ALA A 563 1.18 30.58 14.41
N THR A 564 0.05 30.05 13.97
CA THR A 564 -1.10 30.88 13.63
C THR A 564 -1.97 31.13 14.88
N THR A 565 -2.83 32.14 14.82
CA THR A 565 -3.75 32.45 15.93
C THR A 565 -4.96 31.54 15.85
N TYR A 566 -5.26 30.83 16.94
CA TYR A 566 -6.43 29.99 17.08
C TYR A 566 -6.98 30.03 18.52
N ARG A 567 -8.23 29.66 18.68
CA ARG A 567 -8.89 29.64 19.98
C ARG A 567 -9.23 28.20 20.36
N ARG A 568 -8.78 27.79 21.54
CA ARG A 568 -9.18 26.52 22.16
C ARG A 568 -10.52 26.69 22.86
N LYS A 569 -11.42 25.76 22.63
CA LYS A 569 -12.70 25.66 23.35
C LYS A 569 -12.58 24.70 24.54
N HIS A 570 -11.81 23.64 24.35
CA HIS A 570 -11.53 22.61 25.34
C HIS A 570 -10.14 22.81 25.97
N SER A 571 -9.91 22.21 27.12
CA SER A 571 -8.62 22.20 27.81
C SER A 571 -8.46 20.88 28.54
N ILE A 572 -7.99 19.84 27.78
CA ILE A 572 -7.84 18.49 28.29
C ILE A 572 -6.39 18.15 28.66
N ASN A 573 -5.42 18.97 28.25
CA ASN A 573 -3.98 18.63 28.44
C ASN A 573 -3.60 18.51 29.93
N HIS A 574 -4.30 19.19 30.84
CA HIS A 574 -4.05 19.08 32.27
C HIS A 574 -4.50 17.73 32.84
N LEU A 575 -5.37 16.98 32.15
CA LEU A 575 -5.84 15.64 32.53
C LEU A 575 -4.94 14.50 31.99
N VAL A 576 -4.11 14.79 30.98
CA VAL A 576 -3.26 13.78 30.32
C VAL A 576 -2.36 13.01 31.32
N PRO A 577 -1.71 13.65 32.32
CA PRO A 577 -0.88 12.91 33.28
C PRO A 577 -1.68 11.89 34.10
N GLU A 578 -2.93 12.23 34.48
CA GLU A 578 -3.79 11.35 35.27
C GLU A 578 -4.35 10.21 34.37
N LEU A 579 -4.78 10.53 33.16
CA LEU A 579 -5.21 9.54 32.16
C LEU A 579 -4.10 8.54 31.87
N LYS A 580 -2.86 9.01 31.73
CA LYS A 580 -1.71 8.13 31.53
C LYS A 580 -1.49 7.23 32.75
N SER A 581 -1.62 7.74 33.95
CA SER A 581 -1.46 6.93 35.18
C SER A 581 -2.52 5.83 35.26
N LEU A 582 -3.78 6.16 34.94
CA LEU A 582 -4.89 5.19 34.91
C LEU A 582 -4.67 4.12 33.82
N HIS A 583 -4.23 4.54 32.64
CA HIS A 583 -3.84 3.63 31.57
C HIS A 583 -2.70 2.72 32.02
N ASP A 584 -1.56 3.25 32.48
CA ASP A 584 -0.41 2.49 32.91
C ASP A 584 -0.76 1.45 34.01
N GLU A 585 -1.66 1.80 34.95
CA GLU A 585 -2.17 0.90 35.97
C GLU A 585 -3.01 -0.25 35.36
N ARG A 586 -3.93 0.07 34.46
CA ARG A 586 -4.84 -0.90 33.84
C ARG A 586 -4.08 -1.88 32.94
N VAL A 587 -3.16 -1.39 32.08
CA VAL A 587 -2.43 -2.24 31.15
C VAL A 587 -1.31 -3.04 31.79
N SER A 588 -0.81 -2.65 32.98
CA SER A 588 0.25 -3.37 33.68
C SER A 588 -0.08 -4.84 33.95
N ASN A 589 -1.37 -5.15 34.13
CA ASN A 589 -1.89 -6.48 34.36
C ASN A 589 -2.77 -7.00 33.21
N ASN A 590 -2.86 -6.28 32.09
CA ASN A 590 -3.65 -6.69 30.95
C ASN A 590 -2.90 -7.74 30.12
N ALA A 591 -3.56 -8.90 29.91
CA ALA A 591 -2.95 -10.03 29.21
C ALA A 591 -2.56 -9.68 27.77
N GLU A 592 -3.43 -8.94 27.04
CA GLU A 592 -3.24 -8.56 25.64
C GLU A 592 -2.08 -7.55 25.48
N PHE A 593 -2.02 -6.50 26.30
CA PHE A 593 -0.95 -5.52 26.25
C PHE A 593 0.41 -6.11 26.64
N ASN A 594 0.44 -7.04 27.60
CA ASN A 594 1.65 -7.76 27.96
C ASN A 594 2.13 -8.64 26.82
N TYR A 595 1.20 -9.39 26.18
CA TYR A 595 1.49 -10.19 25.01
C TYR A 595 2.08 -9.33 23.86
N LEU A 596 1.41 -8.23 23.51
CA LEU A 596 1.87 -7.32 22.46
C LEU A 596 3.26 -6.73 22.75
N SER A 597 3.50 -6.35 24.00
CA SER A 597 4.79 -5.77 24.41
C SER A 597 5.94 -6.77 24.32
N GLU A 598 5.72 -8.01 24.78
CA GLU A 598 6.72 -9.08 24.73
C GLU A 598 6.95 -9.55 23.29
N ALA A 599 5.90 -9.68 22.50
CA ALA A 599 5.96 -10.00 21.06
C ALA A 599 6.80 -8.96 20.30
N PHE A 600 6.55 -7.67 20.55
CA PHE A 600 7.33 -6.60 19.93
C PHE A 600 8.82 -6.65 20.34
N ALA A 601 9.10 -6.81 21.64
CA ALA A 601 10.47 -6.90 22.13
C ALA A 601 11.25 -8.06 21.49
N TYR A 602 10.60 -9.21 21.33
CA TYR A 602 11.17 -10.38 20.67
C TYR A 602 11.46 -10.12 19.18
N ARG A 603 10.49 -9.55 18.44
CA ARG A 603 10.68 -9.20 17.02
C ARG A 603 11.81 -8.19 16.83
N LYS A 604 11.84 -7.14 17.67
CA LYS A 604 12.90 -6.11 17.62
C LYS A 604 14.28 -6.70 17.83
N ALA A 605 14.45 -7.59 18.81
CA ALA A 605 15.73 -8.24 19.07
C ALA A 605 16.24 -9.09 17.89
N ARG A 606 15.33 -9.64 17.08
CA ARG A 606 15.68 -10.48 15.92
C ARG A 606 15.79 -9.70 14.60
N SER A 607 15.24 -8.49 14.51
CA SER A 607 15.36 -7.67 13.30
C SER A 607 16.78 -7.15 13.03
N GLU A 608 17.71 -7.35 13.97
CA GLU A 608 19.13 -7.00 13.84
C GLU A 608 19.97 -8.14 13.22
N ASP A 609 19.39 -9.34 13.05
CA ASP A 609 20.07 -10.47 12.44
C ASP A 609 20.09 -10.30 10.91
N ASP A 610 21.28 -10.06 10.34
CA ASP A 610 21.50 -9.88 8.90
C ASP A 610 21.89 -11.18 8.16
N THR A 611 22.04 -12.29 8.90
CA THR A 611 22.47 -13.60 8.36
C THR A 611 21.55 -14.73 8.80
N ILE A 612 21.41 -15.72 7.92
CA ILE A 612 20.63 -16.94 8.19
C ILE A 612 21.50 -18.17 7.96
N SER A 613 21.37 -19.17 8.86
CA SER A 613 22.14 -20.41 8.74
C SER A 613 21.56 -21.34 7.68
N LEU A 614 22.43 -21.95 6.88
CA LEU A 614 22.08 -22.99 5.91
C LEU A 614 22.32 -24.41 6.46
N ASN A 615 22.60 -24.54 7.75
CA ASN A 615 22.73 -25.82 8.45
C ASN A 615 21.39 -26.25 9.02
N GLU A 616 20.88 -27.41 8.58
CA GLU A 616 19.55 -27.92 8.96
C GLU A 616 19.36 -28.05 10.48
N LYS A 617 20.35 -28.62 11.16
CA LYS A 617 20.27 -28.80 12.61
C LYS A 617 20.15 -27.48 13.35
N LYS A 618 20.92 -26.45 12.91
CA LYS A 618 20.86 -25.11 13.51
C LYS A 618 19.50 -24.45 13.22
N ARG A 619 19.02 -24.54 11.97
CA ARG A 619 17.70 -23.99 11.58
C ARG A 619 16.54 -24.66 12.33
N LEU A 620 16.61 -25.98 12.49
CA LEU A 620 15.60 -26.70 13.27
C LEU A 620 15.59 -26.28 14.73
N GLN A 621 16.78 -26.07 15.33
CA GLN A 621 16.88 -25.52 16.69
C GLN A 621 16.30 -24.12 16.77
N GLU A 622 16.66 -23.22 15.84
CA GLU A 622 16.12 -21.85 15.78
C GLU A 622 14.59 -21.84 15.58
N LYS A 623 14.05 -22.77 14.78
CA LYS A 623 12.61 -22.97 14.60
C LYS A 623 11.97 -23.42 15.93
N THR A 624 12.52 -24.44 16.57
CA THR A 624 12.00 -24.95 17.86
C THR A 624 12.04 -23.88 18.95
N ASP A 625 13.14 -23.12 19.04
CA ASP A 625 13.28 -22.03 20.02
C ASP A 625 12.25 -20.93 19.78
N ARG A 626 11.98 -20.59 18.49
CA ARG A 626 10.97 -19.62 18.10
C ARG A 626 9.54 -20.09 18.43
N GLU A 627 9.20 -21.30 18.03
CA GLU A 627 7.89 -21.91 18.34
C GLU A 627 7.67 -22.03 19.85
N GLY A 628 8.72 -22.44 20.58
CA GLY A 628 8.70 -22.49 22.05
C GLY A 628 8.44 -21.14 22.69
N PHE A 629 9.05 -20.06 22.15
CA PHE A 629 8.79 -18.70 22.64
C PHE A 629 7.33 -18.29 22.41
N TRP A 630 6.81 -18.48 21.18
CA TRP A 630 5.43 -18.09 20.85
C TRP A 630 4.40 -18.91 21.63
N LEU A 631 4.62 -20.22 21.77
CA LEU A 631 3.77 -21.08 22.58
C LEU A 631 3.76 -20.66 24.06
N ALA A 632 4.92 -20.35 24.62
CA ALA A 632 5.02 -19.89 26.01
C ALA A 632 4.33 -18.54 26.21
N LEU A 633 4.47 -17.61 25.24
CA LEU A 633 3.84 -16.30 25.27
C LEU A 633 2.31 -16.42 25.15
N GLU A 634 1.82 -17.23 24.22
CA GLU A 634 0.39 -17.49 24.03
C GLU A 634 -0.21 -18.16 25.27
N ASN A 635 0.44 -19.19 25.82
CA ASN A 635 -0.03 -19.84 27.05
C ASN A 635 -0.04 -18.90 28.26
N LYS A 636 0.90 -17.96 28.33
CA LYS A 636 0.87 -16.91 29.35
C LYS A 636 -0.37 -16.00 29.19
N ARG A 637 -0.71 -15.63 27.95
CA ARG A 637 -1.92 -14.87 27.62
C ARG A 637 -3.18 -15.64 28.00
N ARG A 638 -3.33 -16.89 27.54
CA ARG A 638 -4.48 -17.76 27.78
C ARG A 638 -4.74 -17.96 29.28
N VAL A 639 -3.68 -18.28 30.04
CA VAL A 639 -3.79 -18.43 31.50
C VAL A 639 -4.25 -17.14 32.17
N ALA A 640 -3.76 -15.98 31.76
CA ALA A 640 -4.20 -14.69 32.29
C ALA A 640 -5.66 -14.36 31.95
N LEU A 641 -6.17 -14.88 30.82
CA LEU A 641 -7.57 -14.77 30.41
C LEU A 641 -8.47 -15.88 31.01
N GLY A 642 -7.91 -16.80 31.81
CA GLY A 642 -8.65 -17.93 32.39
C GLY A 642 -8.95 -19.05 31.40
N GLN A 643 -8.23 -19.09 30.28
CA GLN A 643 -8.32 -20.14 29.26
C GLN A 643 -7.32 -21.27 29.56
N GLU A 644 -7.59 -22.49 29.05
CA GLU A 644 -6.67 -23.61 29.17
C GLU A 644 -5.41 -23.41 28.27
N PRO A 645 -4.21 -23.76 28.77
CA PRO A 645 -3.01 -23.74 27.93
C PRO A 645 -3.10 -24.78 26.80
N ILE A 646 -2.50 -24.47 25.66
CA ILE A 646 -2.38 -25.38 24.50
C ILE A 646 -1.00 -26.08 24.51
N ALA A 647 -0.93 -27.27 23.91
CA ALA A 647 0.32 -28.04 23.83
C ALA A 647 1.16 -27.66 22.60
N SER A 648 0.53 -27.17 21.53
CA SER A 648 1.20 -26.66 20.32
C SER A 648 0.45 -25.48 19.76
N LEU A 649 1.13 -24.65 18.92
CA LEU A 649 0.49 -23.54 18.22
C LEU A 649 -0.50 -24.01 17.15
N ASP A 650 -0.36 -25.25 16.67
CA ASP A 650 -1.27 -25.84 15.67
C ASP A 650 -2.71 -26.01 16.23
N GLU A 651 -2.85 -26.11 17.56
CA GLU A 651 -4.16 -26.18 18.21
C GLU A 651 -4.97 -24.88 18.03
N LEU A 652 -4.31 -23.74 17.79
CA LEU A 652 -5.01 -22.49 17.49
C LEU A 652 -5.75 -22.56 16.16
N ASP A 653 -5.18 -23.26 15.17
CA ASP A 653 -5.80 -23.46 13.86
C ASP A 653 -6.96 -24.48 13.89
N GLU A 654 -7.00 -25.36 14.93
CA GLU A 654 -8.04 -26.36 15.12
C GLU A 654 -9.20 -25.85 16.00
N GLU A 655 -9.02 -24.84 16.84
CA GLU A 655 -10.06 -24.24 17.70
C GLU A 655 -11.06 -23.38 16.91
N GLU A 656 -10.83 -23.08 15.63
CA GLU A 656 -11.82 -22.44 14.76
C GLU A 656 -12.85 -23.47 14.27
N PRO A 657 -14.12 -23.40 14.74
CA PRO A 657 -15.12 -24.43 14.39
C PRO A 657 -15.54 -24.30 12.92
N SER A 658 -15.46 -25.41 12.19
CA SER A 658 -16.09 -25.59 10.88
C SER A 658 -17.62 -25.58 11.05
N ILE A 659 -18.30 -24.47 10.83
CA ILE A 659 -19.76 -24.40 10.75
C ILE A 659 -20.19 -23.94 9.35
N ALA A 660 -20.98 -24.84 8.74
CA ALA A 660 -21.59 -24.62 7.44
C ALA A 660 -22.71 -23.57 7.50
N SER A 661 -22.63 -22.64 6.54
CA SER A 661 -23.70 -21.84 5.89
C SER A 661 -24.88 -21.33 6.73
N ASN A 662 -25.02 -20.00 6.83
CA ASN A 662 -26.16 -19.23 6.29
C ASN A 662 -26.05 -17.73 6.61
N ASP A 663 -26.11 -16.97 5.51
CA ASP A 663 -26.62 -15.59 5.33
C ASP A 663 -26.47 -14.54 6.44
N SER A 664 -25.56 -13.60 6.29
CA SER A 664 -25.80 -12.15 6.17
C SER A 664 -24.52 -11.29 6.40
N PRO A 665 -24.42 -10.09 5.82
CA PRO A 665 -23.17 -9.44 5.55
C PRO A 665 -22.83 -8.34 6.56
N HIS A 666 -21.69 -8.42 7.22
CA HIS A 666 -20.94 -7.28 7.77
C HIS A 666 -19.54 -7.75 8.15
N ALA A 667 -18.57 -7.41 7.33
CA ALA A 667 -17.17 -7.62 7.64
C ALA A 667 -16.49 -6.27 7.89
N SER A 668 -15.83 -6.14 9.03
CA SER A 668 -14.83 -5.08 9.27
C SER A 668 -13.44 -5.71 9.21
N PRO A 669 -12.46 -5.12 8.51
CA PRO A 669 -11.14 -5.70 8.40
C PRO A 669 -10.25 -5.24 9.55
N THR A 670 -10.07 -6.04 10.56
CA THR A 670 -8.94 -5.93 11.47
C THR A 670 -7.90 -6.98 11.08
N ASN A 671 -7.10 -6.68 10.06
CA ASN A 671 -5.89 -7.44 9.81
C ASN A 671 -4.81 -7.05 10.83
N VAL A 672 -4.78 -7.74 11.96
CA VAL A 672 -3.52 -8.04 12.61
C VAL A 672 -2.89 -9.14 11.74
N PRO A 673 -1.72 -8.95 11.13
CA PRO A 673 -1.10 -10.03 10.37
C PRO A 673 -0.85 -11.17 11.35
N LYS A 674 -1.60 -12.27 11.21
CA LYS A 674 -1.13 -13.56 11.73
C LYS A 674 0.24 -13.75 11.10
N THR A 675 1.26 -13.76 11.90
CA THR A 675 2.60 -14.14 11.50
C THR A 675 2.58 -15.64 11.24
N SER A 676 2.04 -16.05 10.10
CA SER A 676 2.59 -17.22 9.45
C SER A 676 4.03 -16.88 9.15
N ASP A 677 4.92 -17.73 9.56
CA ASP A 677 6.35 -17.62 9.39
C ASP A 677 6.69 -16.86 8.12
N SER A 678 7.38 -15.73 8.31
CA SER A 678 8.04 -15.08 7.22
C SER A 678 8.92 -16.13 6.54
N GLU A 679 8.40 -16.77 5.52
CA GLU A 679 9.28 -17.29 4.50
C GLU A 679 10.12 -16.08 4.11
N THR A 680 11.38 -16.14 4.48
CA THR A 680 12.39 -15.24 3.98
C THR A 680 12.38 -15.39 2.45
N ALA A 681 11.41 -14.78 1.81
CA ALA A 681 11.56 -14.42 0.43
C ALA A 681 12.81 -13.56 0.42
N GLY A 682 13.87 -14.10 -0.11
CA GLY A 682 15.04 -13.30 -0.42
C GLY A 682 14.54 -12.05 -1.13
N PRO A 683 15.15 -10.88 -0.88
CA PRO A 683 14.66 -9.61 -1.35
C PRO A 683 14.68 -9.56 -2.88
N ASP A 684 13.63 -10.00 -3.50
CA ASP A 684 13.25 -9.65 -4.86
C ASP A 684 12.10 -8.65 -4.81
N SER A 685 12.14 -7.80 -3.78
CA SER A 685 11.35 -6.59 -3.74
C SER A 685 12.01 -5.52 -4.60
N SER A 686 12.00 -5.73 -5.92
CA SER A 686 12.03 -4.59 -6.81
C SER A 686 10.70 -3.84 -6.65
N ASN A 687 10.74 -2.71 -5.92
CA ASN A 687 9.71 -1.68 -5.89
C ASN A 687 8.38 -1.96 -5.15
N GLU A 688 8.42 -2.33 -3.88
CA GLU A 688 7.30 -2.05 -2.98
C GLU A 688 7.67 -1.14 -1.79
N MET A 689 8.71 -0.34 -1.93
CA MET A 689 8.91 0.78 -1.02
C MET A 689 8.68 2.08 -1.75
N ALA A 690 7.55 2.65 -1.57
CA ALA A 690 7.16 4.04 -1.66
C ALA A 690 5.85 4.23 -2.40
N ASP A 691 4.79 3.77 -1.84
CA ASP A 691 3.54 4.52 -1.95
C ASP A 691 2.65 4.18 -0.77
N SER A 692 2.76 4.99 0.28
CA SER A 692 1.78 5.06 1.35
C SER A 692 0.48 5.68 0.83
N ALA A 693 -0.11 5.07 -0.18
CA ALA A 693 -1.45 5.30 -0.68
C ALA A 693 -1.80 4.17 -1.67
N SER A 694 -1.72 2.93 -1.25
CA SER A 694 -2.28 1.84 -2.04
C SER A 694 -2.79 0.73 -1.15
N PRO A 695 -4.06 0.74 -0.78
CA PRO A 695 -4.76 -0.47 -0.51
C PRO A 695 -5.51 -0.89 -1.78
N ILE A 696 -4.86 -1.21 -2.85
CA ILE A 696 -5.33 -2.11 -3.91
C ILE A 696 -4.10 -2.57 -4.69
N SER A 697 -3.23 -3.34 -4.08
CA SER A 697 -2.55 -4.36 -4.83
C SER A 697 -3.48 -5.56 -4.88
N VAL A 698 -4.35 -5.59 -5.88
CA VAL A 698 -4.99 -6.82 -6.35
C VAL A 698 -3.91 -7.65 -7.09
N LEU A 699 -2.73 -7.70 -6.54
CA LEU A 699 -1.62 -8.55 -6.93
C LEU A 699 -1.18 -9.28 -5.68
N LYS A 700 -2.03 -10.20 -5.19
CA LYS A 700 -1.52 -11.31 -4.40
C LYS A 700 -0.62 -12.11 -5.35
N THR A 701 0.66 -12.05 -5.11
CA THR A 701 1.63 -12.95 -5.73
C THR A 701 1.35 -14.36 -5.19
N ASP A 702 1.23 -15.32 -6.12
CA ASP A 702 1.12 -16.75 -5.82
C ASP A 702 2.30 -17.20 -4.98
N ASP A 703 2.13 -17.34 -3.69
CA ASP A 703 3.04 -18.09 -2.83
C ASP A 703 2.34 -18.88 -1.71
N ASP A 704 1.02 -19.04 -1.79
CA ASP A 704 0.31 -20.03 -0.96
C ASP A 704 -0.70 -20.80 -1.81
N HIS A 705 -0.33 -22.00 -2.23
CA HIS A 705 -1.24 -22.99 -2.76
C HIS A 705 -1.69 -23.95 -1.70
N GLU A 706 -3.00 -24.12 -1.69
CA GLU A 706 -3.80 -25.17 -1.12
C GLU A 706 -4.22 -25.04 0.34
N LYS A 707 -5.08 -24.04 0.59
CA LYS A 707 -6.40 -24.32 1.19
C LYS A 707 -7.41 -23.44 0.48
N PRO A 708 -8.65 -23.86 0.17
CA PRO A 708 -9.70 -22.93 -0.20
C PRO A 708 -9.76 -21.89 0.89
N GLU A 709 -9.82 -20.60 0.52
CA GLU A 709 -10.13 -19.54 1.48
C GLU A 709 -11.51 -19.86 2.06
N GLU A 710 -11.53 -20.61 3.15
CA GLU A 710 -12.65 -20.60 4.08
C GLU A 710 -12.71 -19.15 4.57
N LYS A 711 -13.88 -18.54 4.47
CA LYS A 711 -14.16 -17.25 5.06
C LYS A 711 -13.65 -17.30 6.48
N GLU A 712 -12.65 -16.49 6.81
CA GLU A 712 -12.24 -16.26 8.17
C GLU A 712 -13.50 -15.86 8.94
N GLU A 713 -13.97 -16.72 9.86
CA GLU A 713 -14.91 -16.29 10.87
C GLU A 713 -14.20 -15.22 11.69
N GLU A 714 -14.84 -14.07 11.85
CA GLU A 714 -14.34 -12.97 12.66
C GLU A 714 -13.96 -13.50 14.04
N ASP A 715 -12.69 -13.33 14.41
CA ASP A 715 -12.28 -13.44 15.81
C ASP A 715 -13.14 -12.42 16.60
N THR A 716 -14.11 -12.93 17.35
CA THR A 716 -15.07 -12.11 18.09
C THR A 716 -14.45 -11.40 19.29
N THR A 717 -13.15 -11.57 19.54
CA THR A 717 -12.43 -10.82 20.58
C THR A 717 -12.24 -9.37 20.13
N PRO A 718 -12.77 -8.38 20.87
CA PRO A 718 -12.60 -6.98 20.52
C PRO A 718 -11.11 -6.60 20.48
N ASP A 719 -10.72 -5.79 19.48
CA ASP A 719 -9.35 -5.26 19.35
C ASP A 719 -8.88 -4.61 20.66
N PRO A 720 -7.83 -5.12 21.31
CA PRO A 720 -7.39 -4.62 22.62
C PRO A 720 -7.00 -3.14 22.61
N TYR A 721 -6.51 -2.62 21.49
CA TYR A 721 -6.21 -1.20 21.36
C TYR A 721 -7.49 -0.33 21.33
N LEU A 722 -8.56 -0.80 20.66
CA LEU A 722 -9.85 -0.11 20.65
C LEU A 722 -10.52 -0.17 22.02
N VAL A 723 -10.50 -1.33 22.67
CA VAL A 723 -11.03 -1.51 24.03
C VAL A 723 -10.36 -0.55 25.01
N GLU A 724 -9.03 -0.53 25.04
CA GLU A 724 -8.28 0.37 25.92
C GLU A 724 -8.49 1.84 25.57
N SER A 725 -8.62 2.19 24.29
CA SER A 725 -8.95 3.55 23.87
C SER A 725 -10.32 3.99 24.37
N GLY A 726 -11.29 3.08 24.39
CA GLY A 726 -12.60 3.28 25.00
C GLY A 726 -12.51 3.51 26.51
N HIS A 727 -11.72 2.72 27.24
CA HIS A 727 -11.50 2.90 28.68
C HIS A 727 -10.84 4.26 28.99
N ILE A 728 -9.83 4.67 28.23
CA ILE A 728 -9.20 6.00 28.36
C ILE A 728 -10.23 7.11 28.13
N LEU A 729 -11.12 6.93 27.16
CA LEU A 729 -12.16 7.90 26.86
C LEU A 729 -13.19 8.00 28.00
N LEU A 730 -13.56 6.89 28.63
CA LEU A 730 -14.42 6.85 29.80
C LEU A 730 -13.76 7.48 31.03
N ASP A 731 -12.44 7.27 31.21
CA ASP A 731 -11.66 7.97 32.25
C ASP A 731 -11.67 9.48 32.01
N LEU A 732 -11.50 9.94 30.76
CA LEU A 732 -11.60 11.36 30.41
C LEU A 732 -12.95 11.96 30.80
N ILE A 733 -14.05 11.28 30.47
CA ILE A 733 -15.41 11.68 30.82
C ILE A 733 -15.53 11.87 32.36
N SER A 734 -15.13 10.85 33.13
CA SER A 734 -15.15 10.85 34.58
C SER A 734 -14.35 12.01 35.20
N LEU A 735 -13.15 12.26 34.66
CA LEU A 735 -12.28 13.35 35.15
C LEU A 735 -12.86 14.76 34.84
N GLU A 736 -13.43 14.93 33.65
CA GLU A 736 -14.12 16.19 33.30
C GLU A 736 -15.32 16.46 34.20
N GLU A 737 -16.15 15.47 34.51
CA GLU A 737 -17.28 15.58 35.42
C GLU A 737 -16.85 15.95 36.84
N ARG A 738 -15.80 15.32 37.38
CA ARG A 738 -15.23 15.64 38.70
C ARG A 738 -14.72 17.07 38.76
N THR A 739 -14.03 17.51 37.70
CA THR A 739 -13.51 18.87 37.58
C THR A 739 -14.66 19.90 37.58
N ALA A 740 -15.73 19.62 36.81
CA ALA A 740 -16.91 20.48 36.76
C ALA A 740 -17.65 20.53 38.08
N ALA A 741 -17.77 19.43 38.84
CA ALA A 741 -18.37 19.35 40.15
C ALA A 741 -17.57 20.13 41.21
N GLY A 742 -16.23 20.02 41.21
CA GLY A 742 -15.33 20.75 42.10
C GLY A 742 -15.39 22.28 41.89
N LEU A 743 -15.51 22.71 40.63
CA LEU A 743 -15.69 24.15 40.31
C LEU A 743 -17.05 24.71 40.73
N LYS A 744 -18.10 23.90 40.73
CA LYS A 744 -19.42 24.32 41.29
C LYS A 744 -19.37 24.51 42.82
N GLN A 745 -18.76 23.55 43.52
CA GLN A 745 -18.61 23.67 44.99
C GLN A 745 -17.78 24.88 45.43
N SER A 746 -16.72 25.24 44.67
CA SER A 746 -15.87 26.40 44.96
C SER A 746 -16.53 27.77 44.62
N ARG A 747 -17.62 27.81 43.85
CA ARG A 747 -18.39 29.01 43.55
C ARG A 747 -19.54 29.26 44.56
N ASP A 748 -19.95 28.20 45.25
CA ASP A 748 -21.03 28.25 46.27
C ASP A 748 -20.48 28.45 47.70
N THR A 749 -19.16 28.47 47.86
CA THR A 749 -18.42 28.83 49.07
C THR A 749 -17.77 30.21 48.93
#